data_4b4220ff21f4595671065b0b2830d9f7
#
_entry.id   4b4220ff21f4595671065b0b2830d9f7
#
_cell.length_a   1.000
_cell.length_b   1.000
_cell.length_c   1.000
_cell.angle_alpha   90.00
_cell.angle_beta   90.00
_cell.angle_gamma   90.00
#
_symmetry.space_group_name_H-M   'P 1'
#
loop_
_entity.id
_entity.type
_entity.pdbx_description
1 polymer ?
#
loop_
_entity_poly.entity_id
_entity_poly.type
_entity_poly.pdbx_seq_one_letter_code
_entity_poly.pdbx_strand_id
1 'polypeptide(L)'
;MLAVFLIILVFPFLLSVANLFKIQTIDSEKYKSKAEQNQLRDTEISAERGIIYDANGTVLAQSASVWKLYINPSKITDEDFKAEVCSKLAELTGVDEQDIADKAAKNKYNYLVIKRRIELAEKENIQKLLDGVKNADGAYTQKPYFQKEVDGKNKRFYYSDAIGLDPDVKRYYPYGSLAACVIGFTGDDDVGRSGLELKYNDTLTGTPGRIVKALNGKSGAMDDQYESVYDAVRGTSLVLTVNEVIQRYLTDSLEQVYADSKGKGAYGVVMNVNTGAILAMACIEDYDLNDPQHLTDEEKDYIAAEGEKDDSSELTASQEKEIEANNSTVEERAAARRKVIRNNLLFKKWRNFITSDIYDPGSVFKIITASAGLEENVVTPETSYTCTGKIQVADRTIKCHKRTGHGTQDLTHGLMNSCNPFFITVGQKLGAEKFYEYFEAFGFTEKTGIDLPAETMPVAGVNYHTLDTMGIVELSSSSFGQSFQVTPIQMITAISAIANGGKLMTPYVVAKQLDENGNVVSETQPNVRRQVISKQTANIVAGMMEQVVTSGTGKNAYVAGYRVAGKTGTSQKLNNVGHYVASFGCFAPADDPEIAVLIIVDDPVGQINGGQICTPVAAQVVEKSLEYMGVEREYTDSEMKLLDTNAPNLVGSTVEDAKALLEQEGFSVKTVGKGDKVISQMPSYNQTMPQDGIIVLYTEQDADRLTATVPDFRGMTMSQVNKLAHSSGLNIRISGNALNAGELVSYDQSIEAGAETEYGRTVTVYFKSNTGVNDYAD
;
A
#
# COMPACT_ATOMS: atom_id res chain seq x y z
N MET A 1 -86.01 32.89 -28.28
CA MET A 1 -85.60 32.44 -26.91
C MET A 1 -85.24 30.94 -26.87
N LEU A 2 -86.04 30.01 -27.38
CA LEU A 2 -85.76 28.57 -27.30
C LEU A 2 -84.44 28.17 -27.97
N ALA A 3 -84.09 28.72 -29.15
CA ALA A 3 -82.85 28.44 -29.86
C ALA A 3 -81.57 28.93 -29.11
N VAL A 4 -81.69 30.08 -28.50
CA VAL A 4 -80.53 30.61 -27.66
C VAL A 4 -80.32 29.79 -26.40
N PHE A 5 -81.41 29.31 -25.81
CA PHE A 5 -81.37 28.44 -24.64
C PHE A 5 -80.77 27.08 -25.01
N LEU A 6 -81.09 26.54 -26.19
CA LEU A 6 -80.53 25.28 -26.68
C LEU A 6 -79.04 25.40 -26.99
N ILE A 7 -78.56 26.52 -27.52
CA ILE A 7 -77.14 26.79 -27.79
C ILE A 7 -76.36 26.91 -26.46
N ILE A 8 -76.94 27.62 -25.49
CA ILE A 8 -76.30 27.77 -24.16
C ILE A 8 -76.20 26.42 -23.44
N LEU A 9 -77.05 25.46 -23.66
CA LEU A 9 -77.09 24.17 -23.05
C LEU A 9 -76.22 23.13 -23.80
N VAL A 10 -76.24 23.13 -25.13
CA VAL A 10 -75.53 22.16 -25.97
C VAL A 10 -74.05 22.51 -26.17
N PHE A 11 -73.68 23.80 -26.22
CA PHE A 11 -72.31 24.23 -26.46
C PHE A 11 -71.38 23.87 -25.34
N PRO A 12 -71.67 24.06 -24.00
CA PRO A 12 -70.84 23.58 -22.92
C PRO A 12 -70.71 22.05 -22.89
N PHE A 13 -71.76 21.34 -23.27
CA PHE A 13 -71.77 19.90 -23.36
C PHE A 13 -70.81 19.40 -24.45
N LEU A 14 -70.84 19.99 -25.64
CA LEU A 14 -69.89 19.70 -26.72
C LEU A 14 -68.46 20.06 -26.38
N LEU A 15 -68.25 21.18 -25.69
CA LEU A 15 -66.94 21.56 -25.16
C LEU A 15 -66.40 20.52 -24.12
N SER A 16 -67.28 20.04 -23.25
CA SER A 16 -66.94 19.01 -22.28
C SER A 16 -66.59 17.67 -22.95
N VAL A 17 -67.37 17.27 -23.97
CA VAL A 17 -67.07 16.06 -24.75
C VAL A 17 -65.74 16.19 -25.51
N ALA A 18 -65.50 17.34 -26.14
CA ALA A 18 -64.24 17.62 -26.85
C ALA A 18 -63.08 17.61 -25.92
N ASN A 19 -63.21 18.14 -24.66
CA ASN A 19 -62.18 18.12 -23.66
C ASN A 19 -61.92 16.70 -23.09
N LEU A 20 -63.00 15.92 -22.89
CA LEU A 20 -62.89 14.50 -22.55
C LEU A 20 -62.19 13.68 -23.62
N PHE A 21 -62.57 13.93 -24.92
CA PHE A 21 -61.88 13.27 -26.02
C PHE A 21 -60.41 13.63 -26.09
N LYS A 22 -60.06 14.92 -25.89
CA LYS A 22 -58.66 15.37 -25.82
C LYS A 22 -57.91 14.66 -24.69
N ILE A 23 -58.49 14.59 -23.51
CA ILE A 23 -57.88 13.90 -22.36
C ILE A 23 -57.71 12.40 -22.62
N GLN A 24 -58.70 11.75 -23.24
CA GLN A 24 -58.69 10.31 -23.48
C GLN A 24 -57.83 9.86 -24.67
N THR A 25 -57.62 10.71 -25.68
CA THR A 25 -56.89 10.35 -26.90
C THR A 25 -55.56 11.10 -27.04
N ILE A 26 -55.58 12.45 -26.95
CA ILE A 26 -54.38 13.27 -27.21
C ILE A 26 -53.46 13.33 -25.99
N ASP A 27 -54.05 13.57 -24.83
CA ASP A 27 -53.29 13.70 -23.58
C ASP A 27 -53.24 12.38 -22.74
N SER A 28 -53.78 11.27 -23.28
CA SER A 28 -53.91 9.98 -22.58
C SER A 28 -52.58 9.47 -22.07
N GLU A 29 -51.53 9.44 -22.90
CA GLU A 29 -50.23 8.98 -22.52
C GLU A 29 -49.58 9.88 -21.44
N LYS A 30 -49.79 11.21 -21.56
CA LYS A 30 -49.29 12.17 -20.57
C LYS A 30 -49.96 11.99 -19.20
N TYR A 31 -51.28 11.78 -19.17
CA TYR A 31 -51.99 11.55 -17.92
C TYR A 31 -51.75 10.14 -17.38
N LYS A 32 -51.55 9.15 -18.24
CA LYS A 32 -51.20 7.80 -17.89
C LYS A 32 -49.78 7.75 -17.26
N SER A 33 -48.80 8.41 -17.89
CA SER A 33 -47.45 8.54 -17.34
C SER A 33 -47.44 9.32 -16.01
N LYS A 34 -48.23 10.42 -15.90
CA LYS A 34 -48.36 11.11 -14.62
C LYS A 34 -49.07 10.28 -13.53
N ALA A 35 -50.07 9.48 -13.92
CA ALA A 35 -50.74 8.58 -13.00
C ALA A 35 -49.79 7.46 -12.54
N GLU A 36 -49.01 6.88 -13.45
CA GLU A 36 -48.01 5.90 -13.15
C GLU A 36 -46.91 6.47 -12.21
N GLN A 37 -46.39 7.66 -12.49
CA GLN A 37 -45.44 8.35 -11.61
C GLN A 37 -45.98 8.65 -10.20
N ASN A 38 -47.30 8.91 -10.09
CA ASN A 38 -47.93 9.16 -8.78
C ASN A 38 -48.41 7.89 -8.08
N GLN A 39 -48.53 6.76 -8.79
CA GLN A 39 -49.02 5.49 -8.24
C GLN A 39 -47.89 4.49 -7.96
N LEU A 40 -46.70 4.68 -8.53
CA LEU A 40 -45.56 3.81 -8.32
C LEU A 40 -44.58 4.49 -7.33
N ARG A 41 -44.28 3.82 -6.23
CA ARG A 41 -43.13 4.17 -5.39
C ARG A 41 -41.97 3.31 -5.86
N ASP A 42 -40.99 3.95 -6.45
CA ASP A 42 -39.71 3.34 -6.79
C ASP A 42 -38.74 3.59 -5.61
N THR A 43 -38.32 2.52 -4.94
CA THR A 43 -37.36 2.59 -3.86
C THR A 43 -36.08 1.90 -4.34
N GLU A 44 -35.01 2.65 -4.44
CA GLU A 44 -33.71 2.14 -4.82
C GLU A 44 -33.11 1.29 -3.70
N ILE A 45 -32.65 0.08 -4.08
CA ILE A 45 -31.85 -0.81 -3.22
C ILE A 45 -30.39 -0.55 -3.55
N SER A 46 -29.62 -0.01 -2.60
CA SER A 46 -28.19 0.22 -2.79
C SER A 46 -27.46 -1.09 -3.09
N ALA A 47 -26.64 -1.11 -4.13
CA ALA A 47 -25.79 -2.26 -4.43
C ALA A 47 -24.59 -2.30 -3.49
N GLU A 48 -24.15 -3.50 -3.16
CA GLU A 48 -22.86 -3.68 -2.50
C GLU A 48 -21.72 -3.38 -3.49
N ARG A 49 -20.74 -2.62 -3.02
CA ARG A 49 -19.53 -2.33 -3.77
C ARG A 49 -18.65 -3.58 -3.83
N GLY A 50 -17.95 -3.83 -4.93
CA GLY A 50 -17.02 -4.95 -5.12
C GLY A 50 -16.00 -5.03 -3.99
N ILE A 51 -15.61 -6.23 -3.59
CA ILE A 51 -14.63 -6.47 -2.54
C ILE A 51 -13.22 -6.21 -3.07
N ILE A 52 -12.33 -5.66 -2.23
CA ILE A 52 -10.91 -5.55 -2.54
C ILE A 52 -10.17 -6.60 -1.70
N TYR A 53 -9.49 -7.52 -2.36
CA TYR A 53 -8.68 -8.58 -1.76
C TYR A 53 -7.19 -8.28 -1.92
N ASP A 54 -6.38 -8.74 -0.97
CA ASP A 54 -4.93 -8.84 -1.15
C ASP A 54 -4.56 -9.97 -2.13
N ALA A 55 -3.25 -10.19 -2.34
CA ALA A 55 -2.74 -11.24 -3.23
C ALA A 55 -3.12 -12.66 -2.77
N ASN A 56 -3.42 -12.87 -1.49
CA ASN A 56 -3.76 -14.16 -0.87
C ASN A 56 -5.27 -14.36 -0.67
N GLY A 57 -6.10 -13.37 -1.05
CA GLY A 57 -7.55 -13.41 -0.85
C GLY A 57 -8.01 -12.85 0.50
N THR A 58 -7.14 -12.19 1.26
CA THR A 58 -7.51 -11.47 2.48
C THR A 58 -8.34 -10.24 2.13
N VAL A 59 -9.46 -10.03 2.81
CA VAL A 59 -10.36 -8.90 2.55
C VAL A 59 -9.77 -7.61 3.09
N LEU A 60 -9.42 -6.68 2.20
CA LEU A 60 -8.91 -5.35 2.55
C LEU A 60 -10.00 -4.27 2.59
N ALA A 61 -11.05 -4.41 1.75
CA ALA A 61 -12.22 -3.54 1.75
C ALA A 61 -13.47 -4.31 1.34
N GLN A 62 -14.58 -4.11 2.05
CA GLN A 62 -15.88 -4.72 1.73
C GLN A 62 -17.02 -3.78 2.11
N SER A 63 -18.21 -4.02 1.55
CA SER A 63 -19.42 -3.34 1.96
C SER A 63 -20.07 -4.06 3.12
N ALA A 64 -20.54 -3.31 4.11
CA ALA A 64 -21.33 -3.79 5.22
C ALA A 64 -22.75 -3.24 5.13
N SER A 65 -23.74 -4.07 5.46
CA SER A 65 -25.12 -3.64 5.51
C SER A 65 -25.35 -2.73 6.72
N VAL A 66 -25.86 -1.55 6.46
CA VAL A 66 -26.20 -0.51 7.44
C VAL A 66 -27.58 0.05 7.12
N TRP A 67 -28.00 1.11 7.78
CA TRP A 67 -29.30 1.75 7.52
C TRP A 67 -29.14 3.24 7.33
N LYS A 68 -30.13 3.84 6.67
CA LYS A 68 -30.31 5.29 6.56
C LYS A 68 -31.63 5.68 7.21
N LEU A 69 -31.59 6.72 8.02
CA LEU A 69 -32.76 7.32 8.62
C LEU A 69 -33.33 8.39 7.70
N TYR A 70 -34.60 8.30 7.39
CA TYR A 70 -35.28 9.31 6.59
C TYR A 70 -36.54 9.84 7.30
N ILE A 71 -36.95 11.02 6.91
CA ILE A 71 -38.24 11.61 7.26
C ILE A 71 -39.07 11.84 6.00
N ASN A 72 -40.40 11.83 6.20
CA ASN A 72 -41.36 12.28 5.22
C ASN A 72 -41.96 13.63 5.65
N PRO A 73 -41.42 14.78 5.19
CA PRO A 73 -41.88 16.10 5.62
C PRO A 73 -43.35 16.36 5.34
N SER A 74 -43.91 15.78 4.27
CA SER A 74 -45.34 15.95 3.93
C SER A 74 -46.30 15.37 4.97
N LYS A 75 -45.80 14.49 5.86
CA LYS A 75 -46.54 13.86 6.97
C LYS A 75 -46.30 14.55 8.31
N ILE A 76 -45.29 15.43 8.38
CA ILE A 76 -44.93 16.19 9.59
C ILE A 76 -45.50 17.62 9.47
N THR A 77 -46.82 17.70 9.57
CA THR A 77 -47.54 18.97 9.34
C THR A 77 -47.90 19.74 10.64
N ASP A 78 -47.87 19.06 11.77
CA ASP A 78 -48.13 19.67 13.10
C ASP A 78 -46.81 20.25 13.67
N GLU A 79 -46.78 21.50 14.02
CA GLU A 79 -45.57 22.20 14.46
C GLU A 79 -45.03 21.66 15.79
N ASP A 80 -45.90 21.27 16.73
CA ASP A 80 -45.47 20.70 18.03
C ASP A 80 -44.83 19.31 17.77
N PHE A 81 -45.43 18.52 16.91
CA PHE A 81 -44.86 17.22 16.51
C PHE A 81 -43.54 17.39 15.77
N LYS A 82 -43.46 18.38 14.91
CA LYS A 82 -42.21 18.68 14.16
C LYS A 82 -41.06 19.02 15.12
N ALA A 83 -41.33 19.90 16.12
CA ALA A 83 -40.33 20.21 17.10
C ALA A 83 -39.89 18.97 17.92
N GLU A 84 -40.85 18.13 18.33
CA GLU A 84 -40.58 16.90 19.07
C GLU A 84 -39.73 15.90 18.24
N VAL A 85 -40.06 15.72 16.96
CA VAL A 85 -39.31 14.88 16.06
C VAL A 85 -37.88 15.38 15.86
N CYS A 86 -37.69 16.70 15.62
CA CYS A 86 -36.39 17.30 15.42
C CYS A 86 -35.49 17.11 16.65
N SER A 87 -36.01 17.46 17.82
CA SER A 87 -35.26 17.33 19.06
C SER A 87 -34.89 15.89 19.38
N LYS A 88 -35.86 14.96 19.24
CA LYS A 88 -35.59 13.55 19.58
C LYS A 88 -34.69 12.84 18.59
N LEU A 89 -34.78 13.14 17.30
CA LEU A 89 -33.87 12.60 16.31
C LEU A 89 -32.44 13.20 16.47
N ALA A 90 -32.33 14.49 16.81
CA ALA A 90 -31.05 15.12 17.10
C ALA A 90 -30.34 14.44 18.29
N GLU A 91 -31.08 14.21 19.40
CA GLU A 91 -30.58 13.48 20.58
C GLU A 91 -30.03 12.09 20.24
N LEU A 92 -30.74 11.32 19.39
CA LEU A 92 -30.39 9.94 19.05
C LEU A 92 -29.29 9.82 18.02
N THR A 93 -29.25 10.73 17.05
CA THR A 93 -28.40 10.61 15.87
C THR A 93 -27.17 11.50 15.91
N GLY A 94 -27.15 12.49 16.81
CA GLY A 94 -26.12 13.52 16.87
C GLY A 94 -26.15 14.51 15.69
N VAL A 95 -27.17 14.48 14.85
CA VAL A 95 -27.37 15.45 13.76
C VAL A 95 -27.91 16.75 14.39
N ASP A 96 -27.44 17.89 13.90
CA ASP A 96 -27.89 19.20 14.38
C ASP A 96 -29.42 19.34 14.23
N GLU A 97 -30.05 19.80 15.31
CA GLU A 97 -31.51 19.92 15.37
C GLU A 97 -32.06 20.90 14.32
N GLN A 98 -31.30 21.95 14.00
CA GLN A 98 -31.69 22.93 12.97
C GLN A 98 -31.65 22.34 11.59
N ASP A 99 -30.64 21.50 11.29
CA ASP A 99 -30.55 20.78 10.00
C ASP A 99 -31.75 19.83 9.79
N ILE A 100 -32.18 19.16 10.86
CA ILE A 100 -33.37 18.30 10.83
C ILE A 100 -34.63 19.16 10.61
N ALA A 101 -34.75 20.28 11.31
CA ALA A 101 -35.87 21.22 11.23
C ALA A 101 -35.97 21.81 9.80
N ASP A 102 -34.86 22.20 9.19
CA ASP A 102 -34.80 22.73 7.83
C ASP A 102 -35.23 21.69 6.78
N LYS A 103 -34.91 20.43 7.01
CA LYS A 103 -35.40 19.32 6.18
C LYS A 103 -36.89 19.08 6.40
N ALA A 104 -37.33 19.04 7.66
CA ALA A 104 -38.74 18.83 8.02
C ALA A 104 -39.65 19.96 7.53
N ALA A 105 -39.14 21.19 7.34
CA ALA A 105 -39.90 22.31 6.78
C ALA A 105 -40.22 22.16 5.27
N LYS A 106 -39.55 21.27 4.54
CA LYS A 106 -39.70 21.06 3.11
C LYS A 106 -40.92 20.17 2.77
N ASN A 107 -42.11 20.59 3.13
CA ASN A 107 -43.39 19.82 3.04
C ASN A 107 -43.74 19.28 1.65
N LYS A 108 -43.06 19.72 0.59
CA LYS A 108 -43.26 19.23 -0.78
C LYS A 108 -42.57 17.89 -1.05
N TYR A 109 -41.67 17.49 -0.16
CA TYR A 109 -40.91 16.24 -0.30
C TYR A 109 -41.51 15.13 0.56
N ASN A 110 -41.57 13.93 0.00
CA ASN A 110 -42.07 12.74 0.69
C ASN A 110 -40.95 11.89 1.32
N TYR A 111 -39.70 12.22 1.01
CA TYR A 111 -38.52 11.47 1.46
C TYR A 111 -37.29 12.37 1.52
N LEU A 112 -36.75 12.56 2.72
CA LEU A 112 -35.49 13.28 2.94
C LEU A 112 -34.64 12.52 3.96
N VAL A 113 -33.41 12.15 3.57
CA VAL A 113 -32.48 11.45 4.44
C VAL A 113 -31.93 12.39 5.50
N ILE A 114 -32.00 11.99 6.76
CA ILE A 114 -31.47 12.71 7.92
C ILE A 114 -30.04 12.26 8.21
N LYS A 115 -29.81 10.94 8.31
CA LYS A 115 -28.51 10.34 8.58
C LYS A 115 -28.34 9.06 7.77
N ARG A 116 -27.18 8.88 7.19
CA ARG A 116 -26.76 7.63 6.52
C ARG A 116 -25.84 6.81 7.41
N ARG A 117 -25.58 5.56 7.03
CA ARG A 117 -24.59 4.67 7.65
C ARG A 117 -24.84 4.41 9.14
N ILE A 118 -26.12 4.24 9.48
CA ILE A 118 -26.55 3.89 10.84
C ILE A 118 -26.21 2.42 11.09
N GLU A 119 -25.42 2.17 12.10
CA GLU A 119 -25.02 0.83 12.51
C GLU A 119 -26.10 0.11 13.32
N LEU A 120 -25.97 -1.20 13.50
CA LEU A 120 -26.99 -2.06 14.11
C LEU A 120 -27.44 -1.56 15.48
N ALA A 121 -26.51 -1.16 16.35
CA ALA A 121 -26.83 -0.70 17.70
C ALA A 121 -27.67 0.60 17.70
N GLU A 122 -27.31 1.55 16.82
CA GLU A 122 -28.05 2.80 16.66
C GLU A 122 -29.42 2.54 16.01
N LYS A 123 -29.48 1.69 14.99
CA LYS A 123 -30.74 1.23 14.37
C LYS A 123 -31.68 0.64 15.40
N GLU A 124 -31.21 -0.27 16.26
CA GLU A 124 -32.05 -0.88 17.31
C GLU A 124 -32.62 0.16 18.25
N ASN A 125 -31.84 1.18 18.62
CA ASN A 125 -32.31 2.25 19.49
C ASN A 125 -33.38 3.11 18.80
N ILE A 126 -33.16 3.47 17.54
CA ILE A 126 -34.17 4.18 16.74
C ILE A 126 -35.44 3.34 16.58
N GLN A 127 -35.30 2.04 16.30
CA GLN A 127 -36.43 1.14 16.10
C GLN A 127 -37.23 0.94 17.40
N LYS A 128 -36.55 0.84 18.56
CA LYS A 128 -37.23 0.83 19.88
C LYS A 128 -38.03 2.10 20.15
N LEU A 129 -37.55 3.25 19.68
CA LEU A 129 -38.26 4.50 19.78
C LEU A 129 -39.52 4.51 18.88
N LEU A 130 -39.38 4.02 17.62
CA LEU A 130 -40.47 4.03 16.65
C LEU A 130 -41.55 2.99 16.97
N ASP A 131 -41.16 1.76 17.29
CA ASP A 131 -42.04 0.60 17.42
C ASP A 131 -42.38 0.27 18.89
N GLY A 132 -41.61 0.80 19.84
CA GLY A 132 -41.66 0.39 21.24
C GLY A 132 -41.07 -1.00 21.47
N VAL A 133 -41.11 -1.46 22.70
CA VAL A 133 -40.61 -2.79 23.12
C VAL A 133 -41.76 -3.59 23.67
N LYS A 134 -41.95 -4.82 23.21
CA LYS A 134 -42.96 -5.78 23.70
C LYS A 134 -42.29 -6.92 24.45
N ASN A 135 -42.98 -7.43 25.50
CA ASN A 135 -42.58 -8.67 26.17
C ASN A 135 -43.02 -9.93 25.36
N ALA A 136 -42.69 -11.12 25.86
CA ALA A 136 -43.06 -12.38 25.21
C ALA A 136 -44.59 -12.58 25.05
N ASP A 137 -45.41 -11.93 25.91
CA ASP A 137 -46.87 -12.00 25.88
C ASP A 137 -47.47 -10.95 24.93
N GLY A 138 -46.64 -10.18 24.22
CA GLY A 138 -47.08 -9.12 23.27
C GLY A 138 -47.49 -7.81 23.92
N ALA A 139 -47.38 -7.66 25.22
CA ALA A 139 -47.65 -6.42 25.94
C ALA A 139 -46.46 -5.46 25.83
N TYR A 140 -46.72 -4.15 25.66
CA TYR A 140 -45.66 -3.17 25.61
C TYR A 140 -44.99 -2.98 26.98
N THR A 141 -43.66 -3.22 27.04
CA THR A 141 -42.82 -2.82 28.18
C THR A 141 -42.36 -1.37 28.02
N GLN A 142 -42.21 -0.92 26.76
CA GLN A 142 -41.99 0.46 26.37
C GLN A 142 -42.89 0.78 25.17
N LYS A 143 -43.79 1.76 25.32
CA LYS A 143 -44.64 2.20 24.21
C LYS A 143 -43.83 2.95 23.15
N PRO A 144 -44.27 2.88 21.85
CA PRO A 144 -43.70 3.76 20.83
C PRO A 144 -43.73 5.22 21.27
N TYR A 145 -42.62 5.92 21.07
CA TYR A 145 -42.43 7.30 21.58
C TYR A 145 -43.42 8.26 20.92
N PHE A 146 -43.60 8.20 19.61
CA PHE A 146 -44.45 9.11 18.85
C PHE A 146 -45.94 8.66 18.83
N GLN A 147 -46.48 8.12 19.90
CA GLN A 147 -47.90 7.79 20.02
C GLN A 147 -48.62 8.87 20.79
N LYS A 148 -49.62 9.52 20.17
CA LYS A 148 -50.49 10.50 20.83
C LYS A 148 -51.88 9.91 21.08
N GLU A 149 -52.41 10.04 22.27
CA GLU A 149 -53.80 9.66 22.60
C GLU A 149 -54.72 10.76 22.12
N VAL A 150 -55.67 10.49 21.25
CA VAL A 150 -56.69 11.42 20.77
C VAL A 150 -58.06 10.84 21.10
N ASP A 151 -58.85 11.58 21.86
CA ASP A 151 -60.24 11.22 22.22
C ASP A 151 -60.41 9.83 22.88
N GLY A 152 -59.57 9.48 23.84
CA GLY A 152 -59.69 8.22 24.60
C GLY A 152 -59.53 6.94 23.76
N LYS A 153 -59.11 7.06 22.53
CA LYS A 153 -58.68 5.97 21.68
C LYS A 153 -57.23 6.18 21.29
N ASN A 154 -56.38 5.20 21.59
CA ASN A 154 -55.00 5.16 21.08
C ASN A 154 -55.03 5.14 19.55
N LYS A 155 -55.22 6.29 18.91
CA LYS A 155 -54.92 6.43 17.50
C LYS A 155 -53.40 6.52 17.40
N ARG A 156 -52.81 5.45 16.88
CA ARG A 156 -51.51 5.57 16.29
C ARG A 156 -51.63 6.72 15.26
N PHE A 157 -51.19 7.90 15.61
CA PHE A 157 -50.93 8.88 14.58
C PHE A 157 -49.94 8.27 13.62
N TYR A 158 -50.17 8.42 12.36
CA TYR A 158 -49.45 7.90 11.20
C TYR A 158 -47.94 8.27 11.11
N TYR A 159 -47.27 8.24 12.23
CA TYR A 159 -45.87 8.56 12.34
C TYR A 159 -44.96 7.43 11.85
N SER A 160 -45.48 6.20 11.76
CA SER A 160 -44.79 5.11 11.08
C SER A 160 -44.45 5.41 9.62
N ASP A 161 -45.22 6.32 8.97
CA ASP A 161 -44.95 6.74 7.60
C ASP A 161 -44.17 8.08 7.51
N ALA A 162 -43.94 8.75 8.65
CA ALA A 162 -43.25 10.03 8.73
C ALA A 162 -41.75 9.87 8.99
N ILE A 163 -41.34 8.79 9.64
CA ILE A 163 -39.95 8.49 10.00
C ILE A 163 -39.72 7.01 9.70
N GLY A 164 -38.63 6.67 9.02
CA GLY A 164 -38.31 5.29 8.69
C GLY A 164 -36.81 5.04 8.54
N LEU A 165 -36.49 3.76 8.53
CA LEU A 165 -35.14 3.25 8.31
C LEU A 165 -35.17 2.41 7.03
N ASP A 166 -34.39 2.78 6.04
CA ASP A 166 -34.17 2.00 4.84
C ASP A 166 -32.78 1.34 4.87
N PRO A 167 -32.60 0.18 4.21
CA PRO A 167 -31.28 -0.42 4.02
C PRO A 167 -30.32 0.57 3.32
N ASP A 168 -29.07 0.56 3.76
CA ASP A 168 -27.97 1.33 3.18
C ASP A 168 -26.71 0.48 3.24
N VAL A 169 -25.65 0.93 2.59
CA VAL A 169 -24.35 0.27 2.61
C VAL A 169 -23.28 1.21 3.14
N LYS A 170 -22.29 0.65 3.86
CA LYS A 170 -21.12 1.37 4.36
C LYS A 170 -19.89 0.60 3.92
N ARG A 171 -18.94 1.29 3.32
CA ARG A 171 -17.63 0.71 3.04
C ARG A 171 -16.86 0.52 4.34
N TYR A 172 -16.26 -0.63 4.52
CA TYR A 172 -15.52 -1.02 5.70
C TYR A 172 -14.15 -1.57 5.33
N TYR A 173 -13.14 -1.14 6.06
CA TYR A 173 -11.74 -1.47 5.85
C TYR A 173 -11.21 -2.17 7.12
N PRO A 174 -11.15 -3.52 7.12
CA PRO A 174 -10.85 -4.31 8.33
C PRO A 174 -9.50 -3.98 8.98
N TYR A 175 -8.54 -3.51 8.19
CA TYR A 175 -7.17 -3.24 8.63
C TYR A 175 -6.86 -1.74 8.83
N GLY A 176 -7.88 -0.88 8.88
CA GLY A 176 -7.71 0.54 9.19
C GLY A 176 -6.82 1.25 8.19
N SER A 177 -5.58 1.59 8.57
CA SER A 177 -4.64 2.36 7.76
C SER A 177 -3.78 1.51 6.79
N LEU A 178 -3.82 0.18 6.89
CA LEU A 178 -2.96 -0.68 6.07
C LEU A 178 -3.15 -0.43 4.57
N ALA A 179 -2.07 -0.07 3.87
CA ALA A 179 -2.07 0.29 2.46
C ALA A 179 -3.05 1.44 2.09
N ALA A 180 -3.30 2.39 3.01
CA ALA A 180 -4.27 3.46 2.82
C ALA A 180 -4.00 4.29 1.56
N CYS A 181 -2.74 4.61 1.25
CA CYS A 181 -2.35 5.36 0.05
C CYS A 181 -2.62 4.60 -1.26
N VAL A 182 -2.80 3.26 -1.20
CA VAL A 182 -3.13 2.40 -2.36
C VAL A 182 -4.64 2.19 -2.47
N ILE A 183 -5.27 1.71 -1.40
CA ILE A 183 -6.70 1.36 -1.39
C ILE A 183 -7.55 2.61 -1.57
N GLY A 184 -7.27 3.66 -0.79
CA GLY A 184 -8.11 4.84 -0.75
C GLY A 184 -9.44 4.60 -0.05
N PHE A 185 -10.36 5.57 -0.10
CA PHE A 185 -11.63 5.52 0.62
C PHE A 185 -12.80 6.04 -0.21
N THR A 186 -14.02 5.74 0.25
CA THR A 186 -15.26 6.25 -0.32
C THR A 186 -15.85 7.39 0.50
N GLY A 187 -16.52 8.32 -0.17
CA GLY A 187 -17.36 9.34 0.47
C GLY A 187 -18.64 8.73 1.07
N ASP A 188 -19.45 9.58 1.74
CA ASP A 188 -20.75 9.18 2.31
C ASP A 188 -21.78 8.74 1.27
N ASP A 189 -21.55 9.10 0.02
CA ASP A 189 -22.31 8.72 -1.15
C ASP A 189 -21.85 7.40 -1.78
N ASP A 190 -20.92 6.69 -1.14
CA ASP A 190 -20.26 5.46 -1.61
C ASP A 190 -19.45 5.62 -2.91
N VAL A 191 -19.11 6.86 -3.29
CA VAL A 191 -18.23 7.18 -4.42
C VAL A 191 -16.78 7.22 -3.97
N GLY A 192 -15.89 6.57 -4.72
CA GLY A 192 -14.44 6.56 -4.45
C GLY A 192 -13.83 7.98 -4.49
N ARG A 193 -13.01 8.32 -3.49
CA ARG A 193 -12.39 9.65 -3.33
C ARG A 193 -10.88 9.65 -3.54
N SER A 194 -10.21 8.54 -3.28
CA SER A 194 -8.77 8.37 -3.46
C SER A 194 -8.42 6.91 -3.79
N GLY A 195 -7.16 6.64 -4.14
CA GLY A 195 -6.63 5.30 -4.36
C GLY A 195 -7.39 4.48 -5.39
N LEU A 196 -7.40 3.17 -5.21
CA LEU A 196 -8.12 2.22 -6.06
C LEU A 196 -9.63 2.42 -6.02
N GLU A 197 -10.18 2.86 -4.87
CA GLU A 197 -11.60 3.19 -4.75
C GLU A 197 -12.02 4.27 -5.75
N LEU A 198 -11.15 5.25 -6.01
CA LEU A 198 -11.37 6.27 -7.05
C LEU A 198 -11.08 5.73 -8.45
N LYS A 199 -9.91 5.09 -8.63
CA LYS A 199 -9.45 4.63 -9.95
C LYS A 199 -10.39 3.63 -10.59
N TYR A 200 -10.91 2.71 -9.78
CA TYR A 200 -11.82 1.64 -10.20
C TYR A 200 -13.26 1.89 -9.73
N ASN A 201 -13.62 3.17 -9.52
CA ASN A 201 -14.95 3.50 -9.01
C ASN A 201 -16.07 2.84 -9.82
N ASP A 202 -16.05 2.98 -11.14
CA ASP A 202 -17.09 2.44 -12.04
C ASP A 202 -17.11 0.90 -12.06
N THR A 203 -15.96 0.26 -11.83
CA THR A 203 -15.81 -1.20 -11.74
C THR A 203 -16.34 -1.71 -10.41
N LEU A 204 -15.97 -1.05 -9.32
CA LEU A 204 -16.33 -1.43 -7.96
C LEU A 204 -17.80 -1.13 -7.65
N THR A 205 -18.37 -0.06 -8.22
CA THR A 205 -19.78 0.31 -8.01
C THR A 205 -20.69 -0.73 -8.66
N GLY A 206 -21.58 -1.33 -7.87
CA GLY A 206 -22.58 -2.28 -8.35
C GLY A 206 -23.72 -1.60 -9.11
N THR A 207 -24.63 -2.40 -9.60
CA THR A 207 -25.88 -1.90 -10.21
C THR A 207 -26.97 -1.89 -9.16
N PRO A 208 -27.55 -0.70 -8.80
CA PRO A 208 -28.61 -0.63 -7.82
C PRO A 208 -29.81 -1.45 -8.22
N GLY A 209 -30.41 -2.13 -7.26
CA GLY A 209 -31.72 -2.75 -7.40
C GLY A 209 -32.85 -1.74 -7.16
N ARG A 210 -34.06 -2.14 -7.39
CA ARG A 210 -35.25 -1.30 -7.12
C ARG A 210 -36.45 -2.14 -6.72
N ILE A 211 -37.24 -1.60 -5.80
CA ILE A 211 -38.55 -2.13 -5.43
C ILE A 211 -39.59 -1.17 -5.99
N VAL A 212 -40.40 -1.64 -6.91
CA VAL A 212 -41.49 -0.90 -7.48
C VAL A 212 -42.81 -1.36 -6.83
N LYS A 213 -43.41 -0.48 -5.99
CA LYS A 213 -44.68 -0.76 -5.31
C LYS A 213 -45.79 0.11 -5.87
N ALA A 214 -46.94 -0.48 -6.17
CA ALA A 214 -48.11 0.28 -6.50
C ALA A 214 -48.77 0.88 -5.24
N LEU A 215 -49.05 2.17 -5.26
CA LEU A 215 -49.74 2.89 -4.18
C LEU A 215 -51.22 3.10 -4.55
N ASN A 216 -52.14 2.95 -3.58
CA ASN A 216 -53.51 3.36 -3.79
C ASN A 216 -53.64 4.90 -3.74
N GLY A 217 -54.79 5.43 -4.23
CA GLY A 217 -55.02 6.88 -4.29
C GLY A 217 -55.02 7.64 -2.96
N LYS A 218 -54.74 6.98 -1.83
CA LYS A 218 -54.53 7.55 -0.48
C LYS A 218 -53.09 7.32 0.00
N SER A 219 -52.14 7.00 -0.87
CA SER A 219 -50.73 6.71 -0.57
C SER A 219 -50.48 5.52 0.35
N GLY A 220 -51.45 4.61 0.52
CA GLY A 220 -51.26 3.32 1.19
C GLY A 220 -50.76 2.27 0.19
N ALA A 221 -49.88 1.33 0.59
CA ALA A 221 -49.49 0.23 -0.29
C ALA A 221 -50.72 -0.60 -0.69
N MET A 222 -50.84 -0.97 -1.97
CA MET A 222 -51.76 -2.00 -2.41
C MET A 222 -51.18 -3.37 -2.05
N ASP A 223 -52.07 -4.37 -1.88
CA ASP A 223 -51.69 -5.75 -1.53
C ASP A 223 -50.44 -6.23 -2.33
N ASP A 224 -49.64 -7.13 -1.74
CA ASP A 224 -48.33 -7.65 -2.20
C ASP A 224 -48.32 -8.17 -3.68
N GLN A 225 -49.46 -8.24 -4.34
CA GLN A 225 -49.58 -8.67 -5.75
C GLN A 225 -49.01 -7.65 -6.77
N TYR A 226 -48.67 -6.43 -6.36
CA TYR A 226 -48.18 -5.36 -7.24
C TYR A 226 -46.79 -4.85 -6.80
N GLU A 227 -45.98 -5.71 -6.21
CA GLU A 227 -44.58 -5.44 -5.90
C GLU A 227 -43.70 -6.14 -6.92
N SER A 228 -42.82 -5.40 -7.59
CA SER A 228 -41.74 -5.95 -8.43
C SER A 228 -40.42 -5.60 -7.81
N VAL A 229 -39.65 -6.61 -7.46
CA VAL A 229 -38.27 -6.47 -6.88
C VAL A 229 -37.27 -6.77 -8.00
N TYR A 230 -36.38 -5.86 -8.24
CA TYR A 230 -35.21 -6.05 -9.06
C TYR A 230 -34.02 -6.04 -8.12
N ASP A 231 -33.34 -7.16 -8.01
CA ASP A 231 -32.20 -7.30 -7.10
C ASP A 231 -31.05 -6.41 -7.50
N ALA A 232 -30.31 -5.91 -6.51
CA ALA A 232 -29.08 -5.21 -6.72
C ALA A 232 -27.97 -6.20 -7.13
N VAL A 233 -27.11 -5.80 -8.05
CA VAL A 233 -25.96 -6.59 -8.49
C VAL A 233 -24.69 -6.00 -7.87
N ARG A 234 -23.94 -6.80 -7.13
CA ARG A 234 -22.67 -6.38 -6.54
C ARG A 234 -21.68 -5.95 -7.62
N GLY A 235 -20.88 -4.92 -7.33
CA GLY A 235 -19.78 -4.49 -8.18
C GLY A 235 -18.70 -5.55 -8.35
N THR A 236 -17.92 -5.42 -9.41
CA THR A 236 -16.76 -6.28 -9.70
C THR A 236 -15.69 -6.10 -8.61
N SER A 237 -15.22 -7.20 -8.06
CA SER A 237 -14.19 -7.22 -7.00
C SER A 237 -12.79 -7.17 -7.59
N LEU A 238 -11.83 -6.66 -6.82
CA LEU A 238 -10.41 -6.56 -7.19
C LEU A 238 -9.57 -7.52 -6.35
N VAL A 239 -8.66 -8.23 -6.97
CA VAL A 239 -7.56 -8.94 -6.30
C VAL A 239 -6.29 -8.17 -6.59
N LEU A 240 -5.61 -7.72 -5.54
CA LEU A 240 -4.41 -6.92 -5.65
C LEU A 240 -3.16 -7.79 -5.78
N THR A 241 -2.06 -7.16 -6.20
CA THR A 241 -0.71 -7.72 -6.06
C THR A 241 -0.12 -7.46 -4.68
N VAL A 242 -0.68 -6.49 -3.95
CA VAL A 242 -0.27 -6.18 -2.57
C VAL A 242 -0.53 -7.39 -1.68
N ASN A 243 0.51 -7.80 -0.97
CA ASN A 243 0.47 -8.88 0.00
C ASN A 243 0.40 -8.28 1.41
N GLU A 244 -0.61 -8.64 2.18
CA GLU A 244 -0.88 -8.07 3.51
C GLU A 244 0.32 -8.22 4.46
N VAL A 245 1.01 -9.36 4.42
CA VAL A 245 2.15 -9.65 5.29
C VAL A 245 3.37 -8.79 4.92
N ILE A 246 3.72 -8.72 3.63
CA ILE A 246 4.83 -7.87 3.14
C ILE A 246 4.51 -6.38 3.39
N GLN A 247 3.24 -6.01 3.20
CA GLN A 247 2.77 -4.65 3.49
C GLN A 247 2.97 -4.28 4.96
N ARG A 248 2.68 -5.19 5.91
CA ARG A 248 2.94 -4.97 7.34
C ARG A 248 4.44 -4.80 7.63
N TYR A 249 5.28 -5.69 7.07
CA TYR A 249 6.72 -5.56 7.27
C TYR A 249 7.24 -4.19 6.82
N LEU A 250 6.74 -3.70 5.68
CA LEU A 250 7.09 -2.38 5.17
C LEU A 250 6.57 -1.27 6.09
N THR A 251 5.27 -1.31 6.45
CA THR A 251 4.62 -0.28 7.26
C THR A 251 5.25 -0.16 8.63
N ASP A 252 5.39 -1.27 9.37
CA ASP A 252 5.99 -1.29 10.72
C ASP A 252 7.43 -0.74 10.70
N SER A 253 8.22 -1.11 9.68
CA SER A 253 9.61 -0.62 9.54
C SER A 253 9.68 0.87 9.20
N LEU A 254 8.71 1.38 8.44
CA LEU A 254 8.62 2.80 8.10
C LEU A 254 8.10 3.64 9.29
N GLU A 255 7.14 3.15 10.05
CA GLU A 255 6.67 3.80 11.28
C GLU A 255 7.81 3.98 12.28
N GLN A 256 8.62 2.93 12.48
CA GLN A 256 9.79 2.99 13.35
C GLN A 256 10.78 4.05 12.89
N VAL A 257 11.19 4.06 11.62
CA VAL A 257 12.14 5.05 11.11
C VAL A 257 11.58 6.46 11.09
N TYR A 258 10.28 6.61 10.87
CA TYR A 258 9.60 7.91 10.96
C TYR A 258 9.69 8.48 12.37
N ALA A 259 9.38 7.68 13.39
CA ALA A 259 9.47 8.08 14.79
C ALA A 259 10.92 8.43 15.19
N ASP A 260 11.91 7.63 14.75
CA ASP A 260 13.32 7.83 15.09
C ASP A 260 13.92 9.05 14.37
N SER A 261 13.59 9.24 13.09
CA SER A 261 14.16 10.32 12.27
C SER A 261 13.53 11.68 12.50
N LYS A 262 12.31 11.72 13.05
CA LYS A 262 11.49 12.94 13.19
C LYS A 262 11.39 13.72 11.88
N GLY A 263 11.35 13.00 10.76
CA GLY A 263 11.23 13.56 9.42
C GLY A 263 9.81 14.03 9.12
N LYS A 264 9.63 14.60 7.94
CA LYS A 264 8.30 15.03 7.45
C LYS A 264 7.46 13.89 6.87
N GLY A 265 8.08 12.73 6.61
CA GLY A 265 7.44 11.54 6.10
C GLY A 265 8.45 10.43 5.85
N ALA A 266 7.96 9.19 5.88
CA ALA A 266 8.70 8.01 5.50
C ALA A 266 7.89 7.22 4.47
N TYR A 267 8.52 6.82 3.38
CA TYR A 267 7.86 6.22 2.23
C TYR A 267 8.60 4.99 1.77
N GLY A 268 7.86 3.98 1.34
CA GLY A 268 8.47 2.76 0.85
C GLY A 268 7.61 2.04 -0.18
N VAL A 269 8.29 1.30 -1.05
CA VAL A 269 7.65 0.45 -2.04
C VAL A 269 8.47 -0.82 -2.25
N VAL A 270 7.76 -1.96 -2.36
CA VAL A 270 8.32 -3.28 -2.69
C VAL A 270 7.70 -3.74 -3.99
N MET A 271 8.53 -4.10 -4.96
CA MET A 271 8.12 -4.49 -6.31
C MET A 271 8.74 -5.83 -6.69
N ASN A 272 7.95 -6.75 -7.24
CA ASN A 272 8.48 -7.93 -7.90
C ASN A 272 9.18 -7.51 -9.20
N VAL A 273 10.48 -7.78 -9.30
CA VAL A 273 11.30 -7.27 -10.40
C VAL A 273 10.97 -7.91 -11.75
N ASN A 274 10.49 -9.15 -11.74
CA ASN A 274 10.23 -9.93 -12.94
C ASN A 274 8.88 -9.63 -13.59
N THR A 275 7.90 -9.19 -12.77
CA THR A 275 6.53 -8.95 -13.22
C THR A 275 6.13 -7.48 -13.26
N GLY A 276 6.73 -6.66 -12.43
CA GLY A 276 6.31 -5.28 -12.18
C GLY A 276 5.19 -5.15 -11.13
N ALA A 277 4.78 -6.25 -10.52
CA ALA A 277 3.75 -6.27 -9.49
C ALA A 277 4.22 -5.52 -8.22
N ILE A 278 3.40 -4.62 -7.71
CA ILE A 278 3.66 -3.93 -6.43
C ILE A 278 3.18 -4.83 -5.30
N LEU A 279 4.13 -5.34 -4.51
CA LEU A 279 3.86 -6.25 -3.39
C LEU A 279 3.48 -5.49 -2.11
N ALA A 280 4.03 -4.29 -1.92
CA ALA A 280 3.72 -3.39 -0.83
C ALA A 280 4.01 -1.94 -1.20
N MET A 281 3.24 -1.00 -0.67
CA MET A 281 3.44 0.43 -0.84
C MET A 281 2.87 1.17 0.37
N ALA A 282 3.69 1.98 1.05
CA ALA A 282 3.29 2.68 2.26
C ALA A 282 3.80 4.13 2.27
N CYS A 283 2.99 5.00 2.79
CA CYS A 283 3.26 6.43 2.99
C CYS A 283 2.94 6.78 4.45
N ILE A 284 3.95 7.02 5.27
CA ILE A 284 3.82 7.48 6.65
C ILE A 284 4.01 9.02 6.67
N GLU A 285 3.14 9.86 7.18
CA GLU A 285 1.94 9.58 7.99
C GLU A 285 0.78 9.07 7.12
N ASP A 286 0.15 8.00 7.54
CA ASP A 286 -1.06 7.50 6.89
C ASP A 286 -2.34 7.83 7.71
N TYR A 287 -3.49 7.30 7.31
CA TYR A 287 -4.78 7.62 7.90
C TYR A 287 -5.69 6.39 7.94
N ASP A 288 -6.60 6.34 8.92
CA ASP A 288 -7.62 5.29 8.97
C ASP A 288 -8.63 5.47 7.82
N LEU A 289 -8.74 4.46 6.97
CA LEU A 289 -9.68 4.42 5.85
C LEU A 289 -11.15 4.46 6.29
N ASN A 290 -11.44 4.06 7.53
CA ASN A 290 -12.78 4.14 8.12
C ASN A 290 -13.13 5.55 8.66
N ASP A 291 -12.11 6.38 8.97
CA ASP A 291 -12.25 7.78 9.40
C ASP A 291 -11.21 8.69 8.71
N PRO A 292 -11.26 8.83 7.37
CA PRO A 292 -10.23 9.52 6.61
C PRO A 292 -10.17 11.04 6.86
N GLN A 293 -11.16 11.59 7.55
CA GLN A 293 -11.21 13.00 7.91
C GLN A 293 -10.71 13.29 9.32
N HIS A 294 -10.27 12.27 10.03
CA HIS A 294 -9.75 12.41 11.38
C HIS A 294 -8.56 13.37 11.44
N LEU A 295 -8.62 14.27 12.40
CA LEU A 295 -7.53 15.17 12.74
C LEU A 295 -7.18 14.99 14.22
N THR A 296 -5.89 14.91 14.51
CA THR A 296 -5.41 14.93 15.91
C THR A 296 -5.69 16.27 16.56
N ASP A 297 -5.62 16.32 17.87
CA ASP A 297 -5.84 17.60 18.58
C ASP A 297 -4.73 18.61 18.26
N GLU A 298 -3.49 18.15 18.07
CA GLU A 298 -2.36 18.99 17.61
C GLU A 298 -2.61 19.60 16.24
N GLU A 299 -3.17 18.83 15.30
CA GLU A 299 -3.54 19.32 13.97
C GLU A 299 -4.69 20.32 14.02
N LYS A 300 -5.68 20.11 14.88
CA LYS A 300 -6.78 21.06 15.10
C LYS A 300 -6.27 22.39 15.69
N ASP A 301 -5.37 22.31 16.67
CA ASP A 301 -4.72 23.47 17.26
C ASP A 301 -3.85 24.22 16.23
N TYR A 302 -3.11 23.47 15.42
CA TYR A 302 -2.33 24.04 14.30
C TYR A 302 -3.22 24.77 13.29
N ILE A 303 -4.31 24.15 12.84
CA ILE A 303 -5.28 24.77 11.92
C ILE A 303 -5.89 26.03 12.53
N ALA A 304 -6.21 26.01 13.83
CA ALA A 304 -6.74 27.17 14.52
C ALA A 304 -5.72 28.32 14.54
N ALA A 305 -4.47 28.04 14.90
CA ALA A 305 -3.41 29.04 14.98
C ALA A 305 -3.03 29.62 13.59
N GLU A 306 -2.91 28.77 12.58
CA GLU A 306 -2.58 29.22 11.22
C GLU A 306 -3.71 30.02 10.58
N GLY A 307 -4.97 29.68 10.87
CA GLY A 307 -6.13 30.40 10.35
C GLY A 307 -6.27 31.84 10.83
N GLU A 308 -5.65 32.19 11.95
CA GLU A 308 -5.62 33.58 12.47
C GLU A 308 -4.53 34.45 11.81
N LYS A 309 -3.58 33.85 11.06
CA LYS A 309 -2.50 34.56 10.38
C LYS A 309 -2.94 35.08 9.01
N ASP A 310 -2.66 36.37 8.75
CA ASP A 310 -2.95 36.98 7.45
C ASP A 310 -1.95 36.59 6.34
N ASP A 311 -0.83 35.94 6.70
CA ASP A 311 0.26 35.53 5.81
C ASP A 311 0.68 34.06 6.04
N SER A 312 -0.31 33.18 6.28
CA SER A 312 -0.03 31.78 6.54
C SER A 312 0.67 31.12 5.34
N SER A 313 1.80 30.48 5.61
CA SER A 313 2.55 29.71 4.58
C SER A 313 1.80 28.47 4.07
N GLU A 314 0.72 28.08 4.72
CA GLU A 314 -0.15 26.96 4.32
C GLU A 314 -1.13 27.32 3.20
N LEU A 315 -1.19 28.59 2.82
CA LEU A 315 -2.06 29.10 1.76
C LEU A 315 -1.25 29.58 0.56
N THR A 316 -1.74 29.30 -0.62
CA THR A 316 -1.21 29.92 -1.82
C THR A 316 -1.71 31.37 -1.95
N ALA A 317 -0.95 32.21 -2.63
CA ALA A 317 -1.36 33.60 -2.89
C ALA A 317 -2.73 33.70 -3.62
N SER A 318 -3.09 32.68 -4.41
CA SER A 318 -4.40 32.61 -5.08
C SER A 318 -5.53 32.29 -4.09
N GLN A 319 -5.30 31.36 -3.16
CA GLN A 319 -6.27 31.01 -2.11
C GLN A 319 -6.52 32.19 -1.19
N GLU A 320 -5.46 32.87 -0.75
CA GLU A 320 -5.59 34.05 0.11
C GLU A 320 -6.40 35.17 -0.57
N LYS A 321 -6.09 35.46 -1.84
CA LYS A 321 -6.82 36.44 -2.62
C LYS A 321 -8.31 36.09 -2.80
N GLU A 322 -8.62 34.80 -2.95
CA GLU A 322 -10.01 34.32 -3.05
C GLU A 322 -10.75 34.48 -1.72
N ILE A 323 -10.07 34.18 -0.60
CA ILE A 323 -10.61 34.36 0.76
C ILE A 323 -10.91 35.85 1.01
N GLU A 324 -9.99 36.75 0.69
CA GLU A 324 -10.19 38.20 0.85
C GLU A 324 -11.34 38.72 0.00
N ALA A 325 -11.50 38.22 -1.22
CA ALA A 325 -12.55 38.65 -2.15
C ALA A 325 -13.97 38.23 -1.71
N ASN A 326 -14.07 37.07 -1.04
CA ASN A 326 -15.37 36.43 -0.73
C ASN A 326 -15.82 36.63 0.73
N ASN A 327 -14.97 37.18 1.61
CA ASN A 327 -15.26 37.31 3.04
C ASN A 327 -15.01 38.74 3.54
N SER A 328 -16.02 39.34 4.15
CA SER A 328 -16.04 40.78 4.48
C SER A 328 -15.41 41.07 5.86
N THR A 329 -15.57 40.18 6.82
CA THR A 329 -15.07 40.40 8.19
C THR A 329 -13.77 39.64 8.45
N VAL A 330 -13.06 40.00 9.49
CA VAL A 330 -11.83 39.33 9.95
C VAL A 330 -12.16 37.89 10.37
N GLU A 331 -13.26 37.74 11.11
CA GLU A 331 -13.75 36.43 11.59
C GLU A 331 -14.12 35.49 10.42
N GLU A 332 -14.81 36.02 9.41
CA GLU A 332 -15.16 35.24 8.19
C GLU A 332 -13.89 34.81 7.45
N ARG A 333 -12.89 35.69 7.29
CA ARG A 333 -11.61 35.36 6.65
C ARG A 333 -10.85 34.31 7.45
N ALA A 334 -10.76 34.43 8.78
CA ALA A 334 -10.12 33.44 9.64
C ALA A 334 -10.81 32.07 9.55
N ALA A 335 -12.15 32.03 9.54
CA ALA A 335 -12.91 30.79 9.36
C ALA A 335 -12.68 30.16 7.97
N ALA A 336 -12.64 30.97 6.92
CA ALA A 336 -12.35 30.50 5.56
C ALA A 336 -10.90 29.95 5.44
N ARG A 337 -9.91 30.64 6.03
CA ARG A 337 -8.52 30.16 6.10
C ARG A 337 -8.45 28.80 6.81
N ARG A 338 -9.02 28.67 8.00
CA ARG A 338 -9.07 27.38 8.74
C ARG A 338 -9.64 26.26 7.88
N LYS A 339 -10.72 26.53 7.13
CA LYS A 339 -11.34 25.55 6.23
C LYS A 339 -10.38 25.13 5.09
N VAL A 340 -9.69 26.07 4.45
CA VAL A 340 -8.76 25.79 3.36
C VAL A 340 -7.54 25.04 3.88
N ILE A 341 -6.96 25.48 5.02
CA ILE A 341 -5.80 24.82 5.66
C ILE A 341 -6.15 23.38 6.04
N ARG A 342 -7.33 23.17 6.66
CA ARG A 342 -7.84 21.83 6.96
C ARG A 342 -7.90 20.94 5.72
N ASN A 343 -8.44 21.46 4.62
CA ASN A 343 -8.56 20.70 3.38
C ASN A 343 -7.18 20.39 2.77
N ASN A 344 -6.26 21.36 2.77
CA ASN A 344 -4.89 21.16 2.29
C ASN A 344 -4.17 20.06 3.10
N LEU A 345 -4.34 20.06 4.42
CA LEU A 345 -3.77 19.04 5.31
C LEU A 345 -4.34 17.65 5.00
N LEU A 346 -5.66 17.54 4.87
CA LEU A 346 -6.31 16.27 4.53
C LEU A 346 -5.90 15.76 3.13
N PHE A 347 -5.85 16.63 2.13
CA PHE A 347 -5.38 16.26 0.79
C PHE A 347 -3.93 15.79 0.80
N LYS A 348 -3.08 16.39 1.65
CA LYS A 348 -1.70 15.93 1.84
C LYS A 348 -1.65 14.53 2.43
N LYS A 349 -2.47 14.23 3.46
CA LYS A 349 -2.58 12.90 4.07
C LYS A 349 -3.08 11.83 3.08
N TRP A 350 -4.06 12.16 2.24
CA TRP A 350 -4.64 11.21 1.29
C TRP A 350 -3.79 10.98 0.05
N ARG A 351 -2.75 11.79 -0.14
CA ARG A 351 -1.90 11.76 -1.32
C ARG A 351 -0.94 10.58 -1.26
N ASN A 352 -0.83 9.84 -2.38
CA ASN A 352 0.18 8.79 -2.52
C ASN A 352 1.51 9.42 -2.98
N PHE A 353 2.43 9.62 -2.05
CA PHE A 353 3.75 10.19 -2.33
C PHE A 353 4.53 9.39 -3.39
N ILE A 354 4.38 8.07 -3.40
CA ILE A 354 5.15 7.19 -4.30
C ILE A 354 4.82 7.44 -5.76
N THR A 355 3.56 7.78 -6.08
CA THR A 355 3.10 8.01 -7.46
C THR A 355 2.88 9.47 -7.81
N SER A 356 2.55 10.32 -6.83
CA SER A 356 2.08 11.68 -7.06
C SER A 356 3.09 12.78 -6.75
N ASP A 357 4.18 12.45 -6.04
CA ASP A 357 5.22 13.40 -5.67
C ASP A 357 6.52 13.13 -6.42
N ILE A 358 7.31 14.18 -6.56
CA ILE A 358 8.64 14.14 -7.15
C ILE A 358 9.68 14.45 -6.08
N TYR A 359 10.83 13.80 -6.15
CA TYR A 359 11.92 13.98 -5.23
C TYR A 359 13.27 14.00 -5.94
N ASP A 360 14.29 14.48 -5.27
CA ASP A 360 15.66 14.50 -5.77
C ASP A 360 16.31 13.13 -5.49
N PRO A 361 16.54 12.26 -6.49
CA PRO A 361 16.99 10.87 -6.26
C PRO A 361 18.43 10.79 -5.75
N GLY A 362 19.21 11.82 -5.98
CA GLY A 362 20.60 11.88 -5.55
C GLY A 362 21.41 10.70 -6.02
N SER A 363 22.31 10.24 -5.16
CA SER A 363 23.26 9.19 -5.51
C SER A 363 22.66 7.83 -5.87
N VAL A 364 21.37 7.59 -5.65
CA VAL A 364 20.71 6.37 -6.16
C VAL A 364 20.74 6.35 -7.68
N PHE A 365 20.61 7.51 -8.32
CA PHE A 365 20.65 7.64 -9.78
C PHE A 365 21.99 7.23 -10.42
N LYS A 366 23.10 7.19 -9.66
CA LYS A 366 24.42 6.78 -10.19
C LYS A 366 24.42 5.39 -10.82
N ILE A 367 23.52 4.52 -10.42
CA ILE A 367 23.34 3.19 -11.04
C ILE A 367 22.91 3.30 -12.52
N ILE A 368 22.09 4.30 -12.83
CA ILE A 368 21.65 4.58 -14.22
C ILE A 368 22.82 5.13 -15.05
N THR A 369 23.58 6.08 -14.49
CA THR A 369 24.77 6.65 -15.13
C THR A 369 25.84 5.56 -15.37
N ALA A 370 26.06 4.65 -14.40
CA ALA A 370 26.95 3.52 -14.55
C ALA A 370 26.48 2.59 -15.66
N SER A 371 25.18 2.25 -15.66
CA SER A 371 24.57 1.40 -16.68
C SER A 371 24.74 1.95 -18.08
N ALA A 372 24.42 3.22 -18.27
CA ALA A 372 24.58 3.89 -19.57
C ALA A 372 26.04 3.94 -20.01
N GLY A 373 26.97 4.27 -19.10
CA GLY A 373 28.40 4.31 -19.40
C GLY A 373 29.00 2.97 -19.79
N LEU A 374 28.55 1.89 -19.15
CA LEU A 374 28.97 0.52 -19.48
C LEU A 374 28.35 0.03 -20.79
N GLU A 375 27.06 0.27 -21.02
CA GLU A 375 26.34 -0.14 -22.23
C GLU A 375 26.94 0.50 -23.47
N GLU A 376 27.30 1.80 -23.41
CA GLU A 376 27.96 2.54 -24.50
C GLU A 376 29.47 2.29 -24.55
N ASN A 377 30.02 1.46 -23.69
CA ASN A 377 31.46 1.13 -23.61
C ASN A 377 32.37 2.37 -23.44
N VAL A 378 31.85 3.48 -22.88
CA VAL A 378 32.66 4.67 -22.56
C VAL A 378 33.43 4.51 -21.26
N VAL A 379 33.02 3.56 -20.45
CA VAL A 379 33.72 3.06 -19.25
C VAL A 379 33.65 1.54 -19.18
N THR A 380 34.62 0.93 -18.46
CA THR A 380 34.61 -0.49 -18.07
C THR A 380 34.70 -0.58 -16.53
N PRO A 381 34.49 -1.75 -15.93
CA PRO A 381 34.70 -1.92 -14.48
C PRO A 381 36.04 -1.43 -13.97
N GLU A 382 37.10 -1.60 -14.77
CA GLU A 382 38.49 -1.24 -14.47
C GLU A 382 38.80 0.25 -14.76
N THR A 383 37.87 0.99 -15.38
CA THR A 383 38.05 2.42 -15.64
C THR A 383 38.33 3.15 -14.33
N SER A 384 39.51 3.77 -14.23
CA SER A 384 39.97 4.41 -13.00
C SER A 384 39.88 5.94 -13.04
N TYR A 385 39.69 6.54 -11.88
CA TYR A 385 39.68 7.97 -11.63
C TYR A 385 40.31 8.33 -10.29
N THR A 386 41.09 9.40 -10.23
CA THR A 386 41.69 9.89 -8.98
C THR A 386 40.85 11.04 -8.40
N CYS A 387 40.10 10.74 -7.33
CA CYS A 387 39.29 11.74 -6.65
C CYS A 387 40.12 12.53 -5.62
N THR A 388 40.28 13.83 -5.82
CA THR A 388 40.94 14.76 -4.91
C THR A 388 39.99 15.53 -4.00
N GLY A 389 38.70 15.08 -3.89
CA GLY A 389 37.68 15.74 -3.09
C GLY A 389 36.87 16.82 -3.81
N LYS A 390 37.24 17.17 -5.03
CA LYS A 390 36.55 18.15 -5.90
C LYS A 390 36.89 17.93 -7.36
N ILE A 391 36.07 18.50 -8.24
CA ILE A 391 36.29 18.56 -9.69
C ILE A 391 35.86 19.94 -10.19
N GLN A 392 36.63 20.52 -11.14
CA GLN A 392 36.26 21.75 -11.81
C GLN A 392 35.40 21.43 -13.04
N VAL A 393 34.23 22.03 -13.15
CA VAL A 393 33.34 21.93 -14.31
C VAL A 393 32.98 23.33 -14.75
N ALA A 394 33.47 23.75 -15.92
CA ALA A 394 33.39 25.13 -16.38
C ALA A 394 33.87 26.12 -15.29
N ASP A 395 33.02 27.05 -14.89
CA ASP A 395 33.27 28.05 -13.85
C ASP A 395 32.97 27.59 -12.44
N ARG A 396 32.42 26.35 -12.27
CA ARG A 396 31.96 25.81 -10.97
C ARG A 396 32.90 24.73 -10.43
N THR A 397 33.11 24.77 -9.12
CA THR A 397 33.80 23.68 -8.40
C THR A 397 32.77 22.79 -7.70
N ILE A 398 32.62 21.56 -8.16
CA ILE A 398 31.74 20.57 -7.55
C ILE A 398 32.55 19.74 -6.56
N LYS A 399 32.04 19.61 -5.34
CA LYS A 399 32.75 18.95 -4.24
C LYS A 399 32.24 17.53 -4.04
N CYS A 400 33.16 16.61 -3.71
CA CYS A 400 32.81 15.29 -3.19
C CYS A 400 32.35 15.39 -1.73
N HIS A 401 31.51 14.44 -1.27
CA HIS A 401 31.15 14.35 0.15
C HIS A 401 32.41 14.11 1.02
N LYS A 402 33.37 13.30 0.56
CA LYS A 402 34.69 13.15 1.19
C LYS A 402 35.62 14.25 0.69
N ARG A 403 35.78 15.30 1.49
CA ARG A 403 36.53 16.52 1.11
C ARG A 403 38.02 16.28 0.88
N THR A 404 38.61 15.26 1.50
CA THR A 404 40.00 14.85 1.29
C THR A 404 40.22 14.02 0.04
N GLY A 405 39.11 13.64 -0.64
CA GLY A 405 39.14 12.75 -1.79
C GLY A 405 39.20 11.27 -1.43
N HIS A 406 38.89 10.43 -2.41
CA HIS A 406 38.92 8.97 -2.27
C HIS A 406 40.23 8.36 -2.81
N GLY A 407 41.12 9.16 -3.43
CA GLY A 407 42.28 8.65 -4.14
C GLY A 407 41.89 7.99 -5.48
N THR A 408 42.77 7.15 -5.99
CA THR A 408 42.53 6.42 -7.23
C THR A 408 41.62 5.21 -6.95
N GLN A 409 40.57 5.10 -7.73
CA GLN A 409 39.53 4.06 -7.60
C GLN A 409 38.98 3.70 -8.97
N ASP A 410 38.59 2.48 -9.16
CA ASP A 410 37.86 1.98 -10.35
C ASP A 410 36.36 2.32 -10.29
N LEU A 411 35.59 1.91 -11.28
CA LEU A 411 34.15 2.20 -11.37
C LEU A 411 33.38 1.57 -10.21
N THR A 412 33.73 0.34 -9.80
CA THR A 412 33.11 -0.36 -8.68
C THR A 412 33.32 0.40 -7.36
N HIS A 413 34.57 0.75 -7.06
CA HIS A 413 34.87 1.55 -5.87
C HIS A 413 34.30 2.98 -5.95
N GLY A 414 34.18 3.55 -7.16
CA GLY A 414 33.49 4.82 -7.39
C GLY A 414 32.03 4.77 -6.99
N LEU A 415 31.34 3.66 -7.27
CA LEU A 415 29.95 3.41 -6.87
C LEU A 415 29.85 3.08 -5.36
N MET A 416 30.72 2.21 -4.83
CA MET A 416 30.80 1.85 -3.41
C MET A 416 30.99 3.09 -2.53
N ASN A 417 31.91 3.96 -2.90
CA ASN A 417 32.21 5.20 -2.20
C ASN A 417 31.27 6.35 -2.58
N SER A 418 30.30 6.12 -3.46
CA SER A 418 29.38 7.17 -3.94
C SER A 418 30.08 8.46 -4.41
N CYS A 419 31.19 8.35 -5.16
CA CYS A 419 32.08 9.44 -5.52
C CYS A 419 31.47 10.37 -6.60
N ASN A 420 31.08 11.61 -6.25
CA ASN A 420 30.51 12.57 -7.22
C ASN A 420 31.48 12.91 -8.36
N PRO A 421 32.78 13.28 -8.12
CA PRO A 421 33.71 13.58 -9.22
C PRO A 421 33.88 12.43 -10.20
N PHE A 422 33.87 11.17 -9.74
CA PHE A 422 33.94 10.01 -10.62
C PHE A 422 32.75 9.98 -11.58
N PHE A 423 31.50 10.07 -11.05
CA PHE A 423 30.30 10.00 -11.87
C PHE A 423 30.11 11.22 -12.79
N ILE A 424 30.61 12.40 -12.40
CA ILE A 424 30.72 13.55 -13.31
C ILE A 424 31.59 13.17 -14.53
N THR A 425 32.72 12.53 -14.31
CA THR A 425 33.61 12.10 -15.40
C THR A 425 32.94 11.04 -16.30
N VAL A 426 32.18 10.10 -15.71
CA VAL A 426 31.40 9.12 -16.50
C VAL A 426 30.37 9.83 -17.37
N GLY A 427 29.57 10.74 -16.79
CA GLY A 427 28.57 11.49 -17.55
C GLY A 427 29.16 12.38 -18.63
N GLN A 428 30.29 13.01 -18.38
CA GLN A 428 31.00 13.81 -19.39
C GLN A 428 31.54 12.93 -20.54
N LYS A 429 32.04 11.72 -20.27
CA LYS A 429 32.43 10.76 -21.29
C LYS A 429 31.25 10.24 -22.11
N LEU A 430 30.09 10.04 -21.46
CA LEU A 430 28.85 9.62 -22.10
C LEU A 430 28.31 10.71 -23.04
N GLY A 431 28.41 11.98 -22.61
CA GLY A 431 27.88 13.11 -23.34
C GLY A 431 26.38 13.33 -23.10
N ALA A 432 25.91 14.56 -23.40
CA ALA A 432 24.55 14.97 -23.13
C ALA A 432 23.50 14.16 -23.91
N GLU A 433 23.78 13.86 -25.17
CA GLU A 433 22.87 13.13 -26.06
C GLU A 433 22.58 11.72 -25.51
N LYS A 434 23.63 10.95 -25.26
CA LYS A 434 23.50 9.58 -24.73
C LYS A 434 22.95 9.58 -23.29
N PHE A 435 23.36 10.50 -22.46
CA PHE A 435 22.80 10.65 -21.12
C PHE A 435 21.29 10.85 -21.18
N TYR A 436 20.82 11.75 -22.04
CA TYR A 436 19.39 12.02 -22.21
C TYR A 436 18.64 10.83 -22.81
N GLU A 437 19.22 10.11 -23.79
CA GLU A 437 18.66 8.88 -24.36
C GLU A 437 18.38 7.82 -23.27
N TYR A 438 19.35 7.57 -22.38
CA TYR A 438 19.15 6.64 -21.25
C TYR A 438 18.20 7.17 -20.19
N PHE A 439 18.17 8.48 -19.95
CA PHE A 439 17.18 9.10 -19.07
C PHE A 439 15.76 8.85 -19.57
N GLU A 440 15.51 8.98 -20.86
CA GLU A 440 14.24 8.59 -21.49
C GLU A 440 14.01 7.07 -21.47
N ALA A 441 15.03 6.29 -21.83
CA ALA A 441 14.91 4.84 -21.92
C ALA A 441 14.50 4.21 -20.59
N PHE A 442 15.03 4.70 -19.45
CA PHE A 442 14.64 4.28 -18.13
C PHE A 442 13.28 4.84 -17.65
N GLY A 443 12.58 5.63 -18.47
CA GLY A 443 11.21 6.09 -18.25
C GLY A 443 11.05 7.33 -17.39
N PHE A 444 12.11 8.15 -17.21
CA PHE A 444 12.04 9.34 -16.35
C PHE A 444 11.34 10.55 -16.99
N THR A 445 11.04 10.49 -18.28
CA THR A 445 10.33 11.56 -19.03
C THR A 445 8.84 11.28 -19.21
N GLU A 446 8.33 10.16 -18.73
CA GLU A 446 6.94 9.71 -18.93
C GLU A 446 6.37 9.05 -17.68
N LYS A 447 5.05 8.90 -17.66
CA LYS A 447 4.37 8.09 -16.62
C LYS A 447 4.76 6.63 -16.71
N THR A 448 4.84 5.94 -15.56
CA THR A 448 5.06 4.51 -15.54
C THR A 448 3.87 3.72 -16.05
N GLY A 449 2.68 4.30 -15.95
CA GLY A 449 1.43 3.66 -16.33
C GLY A 449 0.84 2.77 -15.24
N ILE A 450 1.26 2.96 -13.99
CA ILE A 450 0.66 2.26 -12.84
C ILE A 450 -0.84 2.52 -12.77
N ASP A 451 -1.60 1.52 -12.40
CA ASP A 451 -3.06 1.54 -12.32
C ASP A 451 -3.60 2.23 -11.03
N LEU A 452 -2.90 3.26 -10.57
CA LEU A 452 -3.32 4.17 -9.50
C LEU A 452 -3.70 5.55 -10.05
N PRO A 453 -4.54 6.33 -9.35
CA PRO A 453 -4.89 7.67 -9.78
C PRO A 453 -3.75 8.66 -9.51
N ALA A 454 -3.81 9.83 -10.16
CA ALA A 454 -2.96 10.98 -9.89
C ALA A 454 -1.45 10.74 -10.03
N GLU A 455 -1.04 9.78 -10.88
CA GLU A 455 0.38 9.63 -11.21
C GLU A 455 0.92 10.90 -11.83
N THR A 456 1.99 11.47 -11.23
CA THR A 456 2.64 12.68 -11.71
C THR A 456 3.52 12.36 -12.91
N MET A 457 3.42 13.20 -13.94
CA MET A 457 4.33 13.21 -15.07
C MET A 457 5.33 14.34 -14.86
N PRO A 458 6.65 14.07 -14.80
CA PRO A 458 7.66 15.12 -14.76
C PRO A 458 7.57 16.02 -16.00
N VAL A 459 7.75 17.32 -15.77
CA VAL A 459 7.61 18.34 -16.81
C VAL A 459 9.00 18.77 -17.33
N ALA A 460 9.19 18.64 -18.63
CA ALA A 460 10.42 19.03 -19.32
C ALA A 460 10.73 20.53 -19.10
N GLY A 461 11.98 20.85 -18.81
CA GLY A 461 12.44 22.22 -18.50
C GLY A 461 12.04 22.73 -17.12
N VAL A 462 11.23 21.97 -16.35
CA VAL A 462 10.85 22.28 -14.96
C VAL A 462 11.45 21.26 -14.01
N ASN A 463 11.15 19.98 -14.22
CA ASN A 463 11.62 18.90 -13.35
C ASN A 463 12.91 18.24 -13.85
N TYR A 464 13.24 18.36 -15.12
CA TYR A 464 14.47 17.85 -15.70
C TYR A 464 14.90 18.70 -16.92
N HIS A 465 16.20 18.68 -17.22
CA HIS A 465 16.76 19.36 -18.39
C HIS A 465 16.49 18.57 -19.67
N THR A 466 16.02 19.26 -20.71
CA THR A 466 15.94 18.71 -22.06
C THR A 466 17.32 18.69 -22.71
N LEU A 467 17.48 17.99 -23.84
CA LEU A 467 18.75 18.00 -24.58
C LEU A 467 19.22 19.39 -24.93
N ASP A 468 18.31 20.30 -25.32
CA ASP A 468 18.63 21.69 -25.67
C ASP A 468 19.11 22.54 -24.47
N THR A 469 18.72 22.16 -23.25
CA THR A 469 19.08 22.88 -22.00
C THR A 469 20.17 22.18 -21.20
N MET A 470 20.61 20.98 -21.63
CA MET A 470 21.61 20.17 -20.94
C MET A 470 23.06 20.63 -21.34
N GLY A 471 23.51 21.70 -20.72
CA GLY A 471 24.92 22.12 -20.83
C GLY A 471 25.85 21.20 -20.01
N ILE A 472 27.16 21.48 -20.05
CA ILE A 472 28.17 20.66 -19.36
C ILE A 472 27.98 20.65 -17.83
N VAL A 473 27.46 21.73 -17.25
CA VAL A 473 27.21 21.84 -15.80
C VAL A 473 26.00 21.00 -15.42
N GLU A 474 24.91 21.12 -16.17
CA GLU A 474 23.66 20.37 -15.97
C GLU A 474 23.91 18.86 -16.16
N LEU A 475 24.60 18.46 -17.21
CA LEU A 475 25.03 17.07 -17.42
C LEU A 475 25.85 16.55 -16.24
N SER A 476 26.82 17.36 -15.78
CA SER A 476 27.69 16.97 -14.66
C SER A 476 26.91 16.75 -13.35
N SER A 477 25.96 17.65 -13.05
CA SER A 477 25.11 17.49 -11.85
C SER A 477 24.10 16.36 -11.99
N SER A 478 23.50 16.19 -13.15
CA SER A 478 22.56 15.10 -13.42
C SER A 478 23.23 13.72 -13.35
N SER A 479 24.52 13.62 -13.72
CA SER A 479 25.28 12.36 -13.69
C SER A 479 25.38 11.71 -12.30
N PHE A 480 25.20 12.48 -11.20
CA PHE A 480 25.16 11.95 -9.85
C PHE A 480 23.82 12.16 -9.14
N GLY A 481 22.75 12.48 -9.93
CA GLY A 481 21.37 12.49 -9.45
C GLY A 481 20.89 13.81 -8.86
N GLN A 482 21.47 14.95 -9.31
CA GLN A 482 21.02 16.30 -8.93
C GLN A 482 20.58 17.09 -10.15
N SER A 483 19.91 18.23 -9.94
CA SER A 483 19.35 19.12 -10.98
C SER A 483 18.19 18.52 -11.78
N PHE A 484 17.55 17.49 -11.27
CA PHE A 484 16.27 16.95 -11.75
C PHE A 484 15.53 16.22 -10.63
N GLN A 485 14.24 16.01 -10.84
CA GLN A 485 13.35 15.32 -9.90
C GLN A 485 12.58 14.22 -10.62
N VAL A 486 12.33 13.11 -9.93
CA VAL A 486 11.62 11.94 -10.43
C VAL A 486 10.61 11.47 -9.40
N THR A 487 9.59 10.70 -9.80
CA THR A 487 8.71 10.04 -8.84
C THR A 487 9.38 8.79 -8.25
N PRO A 488 9.09 8.42 -6.99
CA PRO A 488 9.58 7.16 -6.42
C PRO A 488 9.23 5.93 -7.24
N ILE A 489 8.03 5.90 -7.85
CA ILE A 489 7.62 4.78 -8.71
C ILE A 489 8.48 4.66 -9.98
N GLN A 490 8.89 5.78 -10.59
CA GLN A 490 9.86 5.76 -11.69
C GLN A 490 11.20 5.19 -11.24
N MET A 491 11.67 5.61 -10.05
CA MET A 491 12.99 5.19 -9.56
C MET A 491 13.02 3.70 -9.23
N ILE A 492 12.00 3.13 -8.56
CA ILE A 492 11.99 1.69 -8.29
C ILE A 492 11.83 0.87 -9.56
N THR A 493 11.07 1.37 -10.54
CA THR A 493 10.93 0.70 -11.85
C THR A 493 12.27 0.65 -12.58
N ALA A 494 13.09 1.72 -12.50
CA ALA A 494 14.43 1.76 -13.06
C ALA A 494 15.41 0.83 -12.30
N ILE A 495 15.33 0.75 -10.97
CA ILE A 495 16.10 -0.21 -10.16
C ILE A 495 15.74 -1.64 -10.55
N SER A 496 14.44 -1.93 -10.67
CA SER A 496 13.93 -3.25 -11.09
C SER A 496 14.39 -3.63 -12.51
N ALA A 497 14.52 -2.64 -13.40
CA ALA A 497 15.05 -2.91 -14.75
C ALA A 497 16.51 -3.39 -14.71
N ILE A 498 17.34 -2.85 -13.80
CA ILE A 498 18.71 -3.35 -13.59
C ILE A 498 18.65 -4.77 -13.03
N ALA A 499 17.81 -5.03 -12.03
CA ALA A 499 17.69 -6.33 -11.40
C ALA A 499 17.26 -7.45 -12.37
N ASN A 500 16.29 -7.21 -13.26
CA ASN A 500 15.71 -8.22 -14.14
C ASN A 500 16.40 -8.37 -15.51
N GLY A 501 17.64 -7.92 -15.63
CA GLY A 501 18.43 -8.05 -16.87
C GLY A 501 18.10 -6.99 -17.92
N GLY A 502 17.70 -5.80 -17.51
CA GLY A 502 17.56 -4.60 -18.34
C GLY A 502 16.17 -4.37 -18.91
N LYS A 503 15.13 -5.03 -18.43
CA LYS A 503 13.75 -4.90 -18.92
C LYS A 503 12.99 -3.89 -18.05
N LEU A 504 12.52 -2.80 -18.66
CA LEU A 504 11.65 -1.84 -17.98
C LEU A 504 10.22 -2.37 -17.98
N MET A 505 9.70 -2.71 -16.81
CA MET A 505 8.34 -3.23 -16.62
C MET A 505 7.32 -2.11 -16.43
N THR A 506 6.05 -2.37 -16.75
CA THR A 506 4.94 -1.53 -16.31
C THR A 506 4.55 -1.96 -14.89
N PRO A 507 4.62 -1.08 -13.87
CA PRO A 507 4.15 -1.44 -12.54
C PRO A 507 2.63 -1.53 -12.48
N TYR A 508 2.09 -2.42 -11.64
CA TYR A 508 0.65 -2.56 -11.43
C TYR A 508 0.32 -3.06 -10.03
N VAL A 509 -0.90 -2.76 -9.61
CA VAL A 509 -1.43 -3.10 -8.27
C VAL A 509 -2.60 -4.08 -8.35
N VAL A 510 -3.42 -4.02 -9.40
CA VAL A 510 -4.57 -4.92 -9.58
C VAL A 510 -4.15 -6.12 -10.43
N ALA A 511 -4.13 -7.31 -9.80
CA ALA A 511 -3.82 -8.57 -10.48
C ALA A 511 -5.03 -9.11 -11.25
N LYS A 512 -6.22 -9.11 -10.62
CA LYS A 512 -7.45 -9.69 -11.21
C LYS A 512 -8.67 -8.88 -10.86
N GLN A 513 -9.68 -8.99 -11.72
CA GLN A 513 -11.04 -8.53 -11.47
C GLN A 513 -11.97 -9.74 -11.44
N LEU A 514 -12.86 -9.81 -10.44
CA LEU A 514 -13.77 -10.93 -10.23
C LEU A 514 -15.23 -10.44 -10.29
N ASP A 515 -16.10 -11.19 -10.98
CA ASP A 515 -17.54 -10.95 -10.96
C ASP A 515 -18.17 -11.25 -9.57
N GLU A 516 -19.47 -11.07 -9.43
CA GLU A 516 -20.23 -11.34 -8.20
C GLU A 516 -20.14 -12.81 -7.75
N ASN A 517 -19.85 -13.73 -8.67
CA ASN A 517 -19.76 -15.18 -8.43
C ASN A 517 -18.32 -15.64 -8.17
N GLY A 518 -17.35 -14.71 -8.21
CA GLY A 518 -15.92 -14.99 -8.03
C GLY A 518 -15.21 -15.48 -9.29
N ASN A 519 -15.84 -15.41 -10.48
CA ASN A 519 -15.16 -15.76 -11.73
C ASN A 519 -14.25 -14.62 -12.18
N VAL A 520 -13.10 -14.97 -12.77
CA VAL A 520 -12.15 -13.99 -13.32
C VAL A 520 -12.72 -13.33 -14.58
N VAL A 521 -12.96 -12.04 -14.51
CA VAL A 521 -13.40 -11.20 -15.63
C VAL A 521 -12.21 -10.63 -16.39
N SER A 522 -11.15 -10.26 -15.66
CA SER A 522 -9.92 -9.71 -16.23
C SER A 522 -8.73 -10.10 -15.35
N GLU A 523 -7.58 -10.32 -15.98
CA GLU A 523 -6.31 -10.62 -15.32
C GLU A 523 -5.19 -9.81 -15.97
N THR A 524 -4.44 -9.08 -15.14
CA THR A 524 -3.29 -8.29 -15.59
C THR A 524 -2.12 -9.21 -15.89
N GLN A 525 -1.57 -9.10 -17.12
CA GLN A 525 -0.36 -9.81 -17.50
C GLN A 525 0.86 -8.89 -17.35
N PRO A 526 2.00 -9.41 -16.88
CA PRO A 526 3.25 -8.65 -16.84
C PRO A 526 3.60 -8.05 -18.20
N ASN A 527 3.90 -6.77 -18.25
CA ASN A 527 4.18 -6.06 -19.49
C ASN A 527 5.58 -5.44 -19.49
N VAL A 528 6.43 -5.91 -20.41
CA VAL A 528 7.74 -5.31 -20.68
C VAL A 528 7.55 -4.12 -21.62
N ARG A 529 7.80 -2.91 -21.13
CA ARG A 529 7.72 -1.69 -21.94
C ARG A 529 8.83 -1.65 -22.99
N ARG A 530 10.07 -1.97 -22.58
CA ARG A 530 11.27 -2.03 -23.44
C ARG A 530 12.46 -2.66 -22.74
N GLN A 531 13.47 -3.06 -23.51
CA GLN A 531 14.81 -3.39 -23.04
C GLN A 531 15.63 -2.09 -22.98
N VAL A 532 16.14 -1.70 -21.82
CA VAL A 532 16.87 -0.43 -21.63
C VAL A 532 18.39 -0.60 -21.64
N ILE A 533 18.88 -1.72 -21.17
CA ILE A 533 20.29 -2.13 -21.17
C ILE A 533 20.38 -3.65 -21.44
N SER A 534 21.53 -4.11 -21.88
CA SER A 534 21.78 -5.54 -22.06
C SER A 534 21.80 -6.28 -20.72
N LYS A 535 21.48 -7.57 -20.74
CA LYS A 535 21.60 -8.44 -19.56
C LYS A 535 23.03 -8.45 -19.00
N GLN A 536 24.04 -8.35 -19.88
CA GLN A 536 25.43 -8.28 -19.46
C GLN A 536 25.72 -7.03 -18.62
N THR A 537 25.32 -5.87 -19.10
CA THR A 537 25.46 -4.61 -18.36
C THR A 537 24.69 -4.65 -17.03
N ALA A 538 23.46 -5.15 -17.06
CA ALA A 538 22.64 -5.32 -15.88
C ALA A 538 23.35 -6.16 -14.80
N ASN A 539 23.88 -7.31 -15.15
CA ASN A 539 24.62 -8.20 -14.24
C ASN A 539 25.89 -7.53 -13.66
N ILE A 540 26.63 -6.78 -14.49
CA ILE A 540 27.83 -6.05 -14.03
C ILE A 540 27.42 -5.00 -12.97
N VAL A 541 26.37 -4.23 -13.26
CA VAL A 541 25.90 -3.18 -12.31
C VAL A 541 25.32 -3.82 -11.05
N ALA A 542 24.59 -4.94 -11.14
CA ALA A 542 24.11 -5.71 -10.00
C ALA A 542 25.25 -6.13 -9.06
N GLY A 543 26.34 -6.70 -9.61
CA GLY A 543 27.53 -7.06 -8.84
C GLY A 543 28.21 -5.84 -8.19
N MET A 544 28.25 -4.68 -8.86
CA MET A 544 28.74 -3.44 -8.27
C MET A 544 27.84 -2.95 -7.12
N MET A 545 26.53 -3.05 -7.26
CA MET A 545 25.55 -2.67 -6.24
C MET A 545 25.64 -3.61 -5.02
N GLU A 546 25.92 -4.89 -5.21
CA GLU A 546 26.21 -5.84 -4.13
C GLU A 546 27.46 -5.41 -3.34
N GLN A 547 28.52 -4.95 -4.01
CA GLN A 547 29.72 -4.44 -3.36
C GLN A 547 29.45 -3.16 -2.54
N VAL A 548 28.47 -2.32 -2.94
CA VAL A 548 28.03 -1.17 -2.13
C VAL A 548 27.48 -1.64 -0.76
N VAL A 549 26.78 -2.77 -0.75
CA VAL A 549 26.21 -3.34 0.49
C VAL A 549 27.24 -4.13 1.29
N THR A 550 28.07 -4.94 0.64
CA THR A 550 29.04 -5.76 1.37
C THR A 550 30.19 -4.94 1.98
N SER A 551 30.66 -3.88 1.31
CA SER A 551 31.88 -3.16 1.71
C SER A 551 31.79 -1.64 1.54
N GLY A 552 30.67 -1.11 1.04
CA GLY A 552 30.51 0.31 0.73
C GLY A 552 29.60 1.08 1.69
N THR A 553 28.98 2.13 1.16
CA THR A 553 28.09 3.02 1.91
C THR A 553 26.77 2.38 2.33
N GLY A 554 26.42 1.22 1.77
CA GLY A 554 25.18 0.47 2.03
C GLY A 554 25.30 -0.66 3.04
N LYS A 555 26.42 -0.79 3.76
CA LYS A 555 26.72 -1.95 4.63
C LYS A 555 25.67 -2.30 5.67
N ASN A 556 24.86 -1.34 6.12
CA ASN A 556 23.78 -1.59 7.07
C ASN A 556 22.54 -2.25 6.41
N ALA A 557 22.55 -2.44 5.08
CA ALA A 557 21.55 -3.22 4.35
C ALA A 557 21.99 -4.68 4.12
N TYR A 558 23.13 -5.07 4.66
CA TYR A 558 23.63 -6.45 4.56
C TYR A 558 22.71 -7.41 5.34
N VAL A 559 22.29 -8.46 4.66
CA VAL A 559 21.49 -9.56 5.24
C VAL A 559 22.19 -10.87 4.92
N ALA A 560 22.60 -11.60 5.96
CA ALA A 560 23.30 -12.87 5.79
C ALA A 560 22.44 -13.88 5.02
N GLY A 561 23.04 -14.53 4.02
CA GLY A 561 22.37 -15.49 3.16
C GLY A 561 21.47 -14.89 2.07
N TYR A 562 21.20 -13.58 2.10
CA TYR A 562 20.51 -12.87 1.03
C TYR A 562 21.45 -11.83 0.43
N ARG A 563 21.89 -12.06 -0.78
CA ARG A 563 22.82 -11.20 -1.50
C ARG A 563 22.09 -9.90 -1.91
N VAL A 564 22.13 -8.88 -1.03
CA VAL A 564 21.48 -7.60 -1.27
C VAL A 564 22.35 -6.72 -2.17
N ALA A 565 21.83 -6.26 -3.29
CA ALA A 565 22.44 -5.26 -4.15
C ALA A 565 21.71 -3.91 -3.99
N GLY A 566 22.43 -2.83 -3.67
CA GLY A 566 21.76 -1.57 -3.38
C GLY A 566 22.61 -0.32 -3.54
N LYS A 567 21.96 0.85 -3.45
CA LYS A 567 22.61 2.15 -3.52
C LYS A 567 21.96 3.17 -2.60
N THR A 568 22.77 3.83 -1.79
CA THR A 568 22.36 4.90 -0.88
C THR A 568 22.23 6.25 -1.60
N GLY A 569 21.23 7.03 -1.21
CA GLY A 569 21.02 8.42 -1.58
C GLY A 569 20.99 9.35 -0.36
N THR A 570 21.53 10.53 -0.53
CA THR A 570 21.38 11.67 0.38
C THR A 570 21.44 12.90 -0.49
N SER A 571 20.29 13.50 -0.74
CA SER A 571 20.18 14.67 -1.62
C SER A 571 19.67 15.88 -0.86
N GLN A 572 20.25 17.03 -1.14
CA GLN A 572 19.71 18.29 -0.67
C GLN A 572 18.55 18.68 -1.60
N LYS A 573 17.42 19.10 -1.02
CA LYS A 573 16.27 19.56 -1.79
C LYS A 573 16.61 20.78 -2.64
N LEU A 574 16.30 20.75 -3.94
CA LEU A 574 16.61 21.83 -4.90
C LEU A 574 16.06 23.19 -4.45
N ASN A 575 14.84 23.19 -3.94
CA ASN A 575 14.12 24.42 -3.59
C ASN A 575 14.18 24.78 -2.09
N ASN A 576 14.93 24.02 -1.26
CA ASN A 576 14.94 24.23 0.18
C ASN A 576 16.32 23.89 0.77
N VAL A 577 17.22 24.91 0.77
CA VAL A 577 18.60 24.75 1.22
C VAL A 577 18.64 24.39 2.72
N GLY A 578 19.38 23.33 3.04
CA GLY A 578 19.50 22.80 4.42
C GLY A 578 18.54 21.67 4.72
N HIS A 579 17.62 21.34 3.83
CA HIS A 579 16.69 20.22 3.91
C HIS A 579 17.13 19.10 2.99
N TYR A 580 16.97 17.84 3.45
CA TYR A 580 17.53 16.67 2.77
C TYR A 580 16.47 15.59 2.57
N VAL A 581 16.72 14.76 1.57
CA VAL A 581 16.02 13.49 1.37
C VAL A 581 17.05 12.38 1.55
N ALA A 582 16.79 11.50 2.51
CA ALA A 582 17.52 10.26 2.68
C ALA A 582 16.82 9.15 1.89
N SER A 583 17.57 8.34 1.14
CA SER A 583 16.99 7.24 0.38
C SER A 583 17.92 6.04 0.27
N PHE A 584 17.34 4.87 0.03
CA PHE A 584 18.07 3.67 -0.33
C PHE A 584 17.20 2.83 -1.27
N GLY A 585 17.77 2.48 -2.42
CA GLY A 585 17.15 1.58 -3.38
C GLY A 585 17.99 0.31 -3.51
N CYS A 586 17.33 -0.86 -3.43
CA CYS A 586 17.99 -2.16 -3.52
C CYS A 586 17.11 -3.20 -4.19
N PHE A 587 17.69 -4.35 -4.45
CA PHE A 587 16.99 -5.57 -4.83
C PHE A 587 17.74 -6.79 -4.25
N ALA A 588 17.04 -7.90 -4.13
CA ALA A 588 17.61 -9.14 -3.62
C ALA A 588 16.79 -10.37 -4.11
N PRO A 589 17.47 -11.56 -4.20
CA PRO A 589 18.92 -11.75 -4.22
C PRO A 589 19.61 -11.04 -5.40
N ALA A 590 20.93 -10.77 -5.34
CA ALA A 590 21.62 -10.03 -6.40
C ALA A 590 21.82 -10.84 -7.69
N ASP A 591 21.86 -12.15 -7.59
CA ASP A 591 22.09 -13.13 -8.67
C ASP A 591 20.81 -13.70 -9.28
N ASP A 592 19.75 -13.82 -8.48
CA ASP A 592 18.40 -14.22 -8.92
C ASP A 592 17.34 -13.30 -8.31
N PRO A 593 17.23 -12.06 -8.78
CA PRO A 593 16.42 -11.04 -8.14
C PRO A 593 14.92 -11.35 -8.16
N GLU A 594 14.31 -11.30 -6.98
CA GLU A 594 12.88 -11.49 -6.76
C GLU A 594 12.16 -10.16 -6.46
N ILE A 595 12.73 -9.37 -5.54
CA ILE A 595 12.13 -8.11 -5.12
C ILE A 595 13.10 -6.94 -5.22
N ALA A 596 12.56 -5.77 -5.56
CA ALA A 596 13.22 -4.48 -5.36
C ALA A 596 12.51 -3.71 -4.25
N VAL A 597 13.30 -2.97 -3.45
CA VAL A 597 12.81 -2.15 -2.35
C VAL A 597 13.39 -0.75 -2.47
N LEU A 598 12.55 0.26 -2.35
CA LEU A 598 12.95 1.66 -2.26
C LEU A 598 12.39 2.27 -0.97
N ILE A 599 13.28 2.77 -0.12
CA ILE A 599 12.95 3.47 1.12
C ILE A 599 13.38 4.93 1.00
N ILE A 600 12.50 5.85 1.39
CA ILE A 600 12.72 7.30 1.36
C ILE A 600 12.28 7.88 2.70
N VAL A 601 13.13 8.71 3.30
CA VAL A 601 12.78 9.52 4.47
C VAL A 601 12.96 10.99 4.09
N ASP A 602 11.85 11.72 4.16
CA ASP A 602 11.81 13.14 3.79
C ASP A 602 12.15 14.01 4.99
N ASP A 603 13.12 14.88 4.80
CA ASP A 603 13.54 15.93 5.73
C ASP A 603 13.86 15.41 7.16
N PRO A 604 14.71 14.36 7.30
CA PRO A 604 15.06 13.80 8.61
C PRO A 604 15.81 14.82 9.48
N VAL A 605 15.59 14.77 10.79
CA VAL A 605 16.23 15.67 11.77
C VAL A 605 17.48 15.03 12.38
N GLY A 606 18.57 15.74 12.41
CA GLY A 606 19.83 15.29 12.99
C GLY A 606 20.63 14.43 12.05
N GLN A 607 20.38 13.12 11.96
CA GLN A 607 21.00 12.23 10.99
C GLN A 607 20.30 12.36 9.63
N ILE A 608 21.06 12.70 8.58
CA ILE A 608 20.52 12.90 7.22
C ILE A 608 20.99 11.84 6.22
N ASN A 609 21.84 10.92 6.62
CA ASN A 609 22.52 10.00 5.70
C ASN A 609 21.64 8.76 5.42
N GLY A 610 21.26 8.54 4.18
CA GLY A 610 20.46 7.38 3.75
C GLY A 610 21.10 6.03 4.11
N GLY A 611 22.45 5.95 4.12
CA GLY A 611 23.19 4.77 4.55
C GLY A 611 23.14 4.48 6.06
N GLN A 612 22.54 5.37 6.87
CA GLN A 612 22.31 5.15 8.30
C GLN A 612 20.84 5.02 8.63
N ILE A 613 19.98 5.70 7.88
CA ILE A 613 18.54 5.79 8.16
C ILE A 613 17.76 4.73 7.34
N CYS A 614 17.96 4.66 6.02
CA CYS A 614 17.12 3.87 5.13
C CYS A 614 17.62 2.42 4.96
N THR A 615 18.92 2.18 5.08
CA THR A 615 19.51 0.84 4.86
C THR A 615 19.06 -0.20 5.88
N PRO A 616 18.97 0.08 7.22
CA PRO A 616 18.48 -0.90 8.17
C PRO A 616 17.00 -1.26 7.94
N VAL A 617 16.20 -0.28 7.54
CA VAL A 617 14.78 -0.48 7.18
C VAL A 617 14.66 -1.43 5.99
N ALA A 618 15.44 -1.16 4.93
CA ALA A 618 15.44 -2.01 3.74
C ALA A 618 15.93 -3.43 4.04
N ALA A 619 16.95 -3.59 4.91
CA ALA A 619 17.42 -4.90 5.36
C ALA A 619 16.29 -5.73 5.99
N GLN A 620 15.56 -5.13 6.93
CA GLN A 620 14.43 -5.80 7.60
C GLN A 620 13.32 -6.18 6.63
N VAL A 621 12.97 -5.27 5.73
CA VAL A 621 11.92 -5.52 4.72
C VAL A 621 12.36 -6.63 3.77
N VAL A 622 13.60 -6.59 3.25
CA VAL A 622 14.16 -7.63 2.36
C VAL A 622 14.18 -8.98 3.07
N GLU A 623 14.77 -9.04 4.28
CA GLU A 623 14.90 -10.28 5.05
C GLU A 623 13.56 -10.95 5.29
N LYS A 624 12.62 -10.23 5.91
CA LYS A 624 11.30 -10.77 6.25
C LYS A 624 10.47 -11.13 5.00
N SER A 625 10.59 -10.32 3.94
CA SER A 625 9.82 -10.57 2.71
C SER A 625 10.32 -11.80 1.97
N LEU A 626 11.63 -11.97 1.79
CA LEU A 626 12.21 -13.13 1.11
C LEU A 626 11.99 -14.42 1.92
N GLU A 627 12.10 -14.35 3.25
CA GLU A 627 11.78 -15.48 4.13
C GLU A 627 10.30 -15.89 4.01
N TYR A 628 9.39 -14.93 4.04
CA TYR A 628 7.95 -15.16 3.83
C TYR A 628 7.64 -15.74 2.45
N MET A 629 8.35 -15.28 1.41
CA MET A 629 8.21 -15.79 0.03
C MET A 629 8.82 -17.19 -0.14
N GLY A 630 9.54 -17.71 0.86
CA GLY A 630 10.18 -19.02 0.82
C GLY A 630 11.45 -19.04 -0.02
N VAL A 631 12.08 -17.88 -0.22
CA VAL A 631 13.39 -17.78 -0.88
C VAL A 631 14.45 -18.31 0.08
N GLU A 632 15.16 -19.35 -0.34
CA GLU A 632 16.18 -20.00 0.49
C GLU A 632 17.40 -19.07 0.69
N ARG A 633 18.00 -19.11 1.91
CA ARG A 633 19.22 -18.35 2.20
C ARG A 633 20.44 -19.08 1.63
N GLU A 634 21.26 -18.39 0.87
CA GLU A 634 22.54 -18.90 0.35
C GLU A 634 23.70 -18.26 1.08
N TYR A 635 24.22 -18.95 2.10
CA TYR A 635 25.34 -18.46 2.90
C TYR A 635 26.68 -18.67 2.21
N THR A 636 27.54 -17.66 2.27
CA THR A 636 28.97 -17.80 1.91
C THR A 636 29.73 -18.54 3.01
N ASP A 637 30.91 -19.09 2.65
CA ASP A 637 31.81 -19.74 3.65
C ASP A 637 32.14 -18.84 4.86
N SER A 638 32.21 -17.53 4.62
CA SER A 638 32.50 -16.54 5.68
C SER A 638 31.29 -16.36 6.60
N GLU A 639 30.11 -16.34 6.05
CA GLU A 639 28.85 -16.24 6.80
C GLU A 639 28.59 -17.51 7.59
N MET A 640 28.80 -18.68 6.97
CA MET A 640 28.66 -19.97 7.67
C MET A 640 29.58 -20.09 8.86
N LYS A 641 30.82 -19.58 8.76
CA LYS A 641 31.76 -19.56 9.93
C LYS A 641 31.25 -18.63 11.04
N LEU A 642 30.52 -17.58 10.72
CA LEU A 642 29.94 -16.68 11.73
C LEU A 642 28.64 -17.26 12.34
N LEU A 643 27.97 -18.14 11.62
CA LEU A 643 26.77 -18.86 12.07
C LEU A 643 27.11 -20.15 12.82
N ASP A 644 28.38 -20.68 12.70
CA ASP A 644 28.83 -21.79 13.49
C ASP A 644 28.90 -21.37 14.98
N THR A 645 28.31 -22.21 15.82
CA THR A 645 28.34 -22.07 17.28
C THR A 645 28.83 -23.36 17.92
N ASN A 646 28.97 -23.37 19.22
CA ASN A 646 29.35 -24.58 19.95
C ASN A 646 28.11 -25.12 20.68
N ALA A 647 27.95 -26.44 20.65
CA ALA A 647 26.87 -27.12 21.37
C ALA A 647 26.89 -26.76 22.86
N PRO A 648 25.80 -26.24 23.44
CA PRO A 648 25.70 -25.90 24.84
C PRO A 648 25.81 -27.14 25.74
N ASN A 649 26.18 -26.97 27.02
CA ASN A 649 26.20 -28.07 27.97
C ASN A 649 24.83 -28.29 28.59
N LEU A 650 24.16 -29.35 28.17
CA LEU A 650 22.79 -29.70 28.60
C LEU A 650 22.76 -30.93 29.52
N VAL A 651 23.89 -31.62 29.66
CA VAL A 651 24.00 -32.85 30.49
C VAL A 651 23.75 -32.49 31.95
N GLY A 652 22.81 -33.19 32.58
CA GLY A 652 22.38 -32.96 33.95
C GLY A 652 21.21 -32.00 34.14
N SER A 653 20.88 -31.20 33.14
CA SER A 653 19.67 -30.34 33.14
C SER A 653 18.41 -31.16 33.08
N THR A 654 17.28 -30.56 33.49
CA THR A 654 15.97 -31.15 33.18
C THR A 654 15.71 -31.08 31.69
N VAL A 655 14.92 -32.01 31.16
CA VAL A 655 14.55 -32.02 29.74
C VAL A 655 13.77 -30.75 29.36
N GLU A 656 12.96 -30.24 30.29
CA GLU A 656 12.15 -29.03 30.08
C GLU A 656 13.04 -27.77 29.97
N ASP A 657 13.99 -27.61 30.91
CA ASP A 657 14.93 -26.47 30.88
C ASP A 657 15.86 -26.53 29.65
N ALA A 658 16.32 -27.74 29.27
CA ALA A 658 17.15 -27.93 28.10
C ALA A 658 16.41 -27.57 26.81
N LYS A 659 15.14 -27.97 26.67
CA LYS A 659 14.32 -27.60 25.52
C LYS A 659 14.05 -26.10 25.46
N ALA A 660 13.66 -25.47 26.57
CA ALA A 660 13.41 -24.04 26.62
C ALA A 660 14.66 -23.23 26.23
N LEU A 661 15.84 -23.64 26.71
CA LEU A 661 17.10 -22.99 26.31
C LEU A 661 17.38 -23.15 24.81
N LEU A 662 17.21 -24.36 24.27
CA LEU A 662 17.47 -24.65 22.86
C LEU A 662 16.51 -23.95 21.93
N GLU A 663 15.25 -23.87 22.27
CA GLU A 663 14.23 -23.12 21.54
C GLU A 663 14.52 -21.62 21.56
N GLN A 664 14.96 -21.07 22.70
CA GLN A 664 15.34 -19.67 22.84
C GLN A 664 16.59 -19.35 22.00
N GLU A 665 17.53 -20.27 21.87
CA GLU A 665 18.77 -20.12 21.08
C GLU A 665 18.59 -20.53 19.59
N GLY A 666 17.39 -20.99 19.19
CA GLY A 666 17.04 -21.30 17.78
C GLY A 666 17.46 -22.71 17.32
N PHE A 667 17.85 -23.62 18.22
CA PHE A 667 18.21 -24.99 17.86
C PHE A 667 17.01 -25.91 17.67
N SER A 668 17.14 -26.86 16.74
CA SER A 668 16.17 -27.95 16.60
C SER A 668 16.46 -29.06 17.61
N VAL A 669 15.48 -29.45 18.44
CA VAL A 669 15.66 -30.44 19.51
C VAL A 669 14.93 -31.73 19.26
N LYS A 670 15.58 -32.89 19.51
CA LYS A 670 14.98 -34.20 19.53
C LYS A 670 15.33 -34.90 20.85
N THR A 671 14.33 -35.51 21.51
CA THR A 671 14.51 -36.19 22.78
C THR A 671 14.32 -37.69 22.61
N VAL A 672 15.20 -38.48 23.20
CA VAL A 672 15.16 -39.95 23.19
C VAL A 672 15.21 -40.45 24.64
N GLY A 673 14.23 -41.34 24.98
CA GLY A 673 14.01 -41.85 26.31
C GLY A 673 12.86 -41.12 27.03
N LYS A 674 12.56 -41.55 28.26
CA LYS A 674 11.46 -41.06 29.09
C LYS A 674 11.90 -40.45 30.41
N GLY A 675 13.19 -40.33 30.61
CA GLY A 675 13.78 -39.72 31.83
C GLY A 675 13.58 -38.22 31.90
N ASP A 676 13.56 -37.69 33.10
CA ASP A 676 13.36 -36.22 33.33
C ASP A 676 14.64 -35.40 33.19
N LYS A 677 15.79 -36.05 33.07
CA LYS A 677 17.10 -35.39 32.95
C LYS A 677 17.88 -35.84 31.74
N VAL A 678 18.62 -34.92 31.17
CA VAL A 678 19.55 -35.18 30.07
C VAL A 678 20.79 -35.93 30.60
N ILE A 679 20.96 -37.17 30.12
CA ILE A 679 22.11 -38.03 30.48
C ILE A 679 23.27 -37.83 29.49
N SER A 680 22.94 -37.67 28.20
CA SER A 680 23.91 -37.36 27.17
C SER A 680 23.29 -36.60 26.03
N GLN A 681 24.08 -35.96 25.19
CA GLN A 681 23.62 -35.16 24.04
C GLN A 681 24.49 -35.44 22.80
N MET A 682 23.92 -35.15 21.62
CA MET A 682 24.60 -35.15 20.32
C MET A 682 24.16 -33.90 19.53
N PRO A 683 25.08 -32.99 19.10
CA PRO A 683 26.55 -33.01 19.33
C PRO A 683 26.93 -32.90 20.80
N SER A 684 28.13 -33.36 21.11
CA SER A 684 28.69 -33.25 22.46
C SER A 684 28.98 -31.80 22.84
N TYR A 685 28.98 -31.49 24.13
CA TYR A 685 29.30 -30.15 24.63
C TYR A 685 30.58 -29.57 23.98
N ASN A 686 30.50 -28.30 23.60
CA ASN A 686 31.55 -27.53 22.95
C ASN A 686 31.96 -28.02 21.54
N GLN A 687 31.22 -28.92 20.95
CA GLN A 687 31.40 -29.33 19.55
C GLN A 687 30.83 -28.28 18.63
N THR A 688 31.60 -27.84 17.62
CA THR A 688 31.14 -26.86 16.62
C THR A 688 29.99 -27.45 15.78
N MET A 689 28.93 -26.69 15.64
CA MET A 689 27.73 -27.03 14.91
C MET A 689 27.07 -25.75 14.32
N PRO A 690 26.20 -25.83 13.32
CA PRO A 690 25.47 -24.66 12.88
C PRO A 690 24.53 -24.12 13.97
N GLN A 691 24.26 -22.79 13.94
CA GLN A 691 23.45 -22.11 14.95
C GLN A 691 21.99 -22.60 14.99
N ASP A 692 21.43 -23.03 13.85
CA ASP A 692 20.10 -23.61 13.71
C ASP A 692 20.11 -25.16 13.75
N GLY A 693 21.25 -25.74 14.16
CA GLY A 693 21.50 -27.18 14.09
C GLY A 693 20.63 -28.04 14.99
N ILE A 694 20.68 -29.33 14.73
CA ILE A 694 19.91 -30.34 15.46
C ILE A 694 20.71 -30.80 16.68
N ILE A 695 20.07 -30.76 17.87
CA ILE A 695 20.59 -31.34 19.10
C ILE A 695 19.68 -32.46 19.57
N VAL A 696 20.29 -33.66 19.80
CA VAL A 696 19.58 -34.80 20.33
C VAL A 696 19.89 -34.94 21.83
N LEU A 697 18.84 -35.03 22.66
CA LEU A 697 18.91 -35.22 24.09
C LEU A 697 18.59 -36.67 24.43
N TYR A 698 19.49 -37.38 25.06
CA TYR A 698 19.27 -38.74 25.57
C TYR A 698 19.03 -38.69 27.07
N THR A 699 17.92 -39.26 27.54
CA THR A 699 17.44 -39.17 28.92
C THR A 699 17.60 -40.48 29.71
N GLU A 700 18.13 -41.51 29.07
CA GLU A 700 18.40 -42.83 29.67
C GLU A 700 19.80 -43.30 29.26
N GLN A 701 20.49 -44.02 30.17
CA GLN A 701 21.90 -44.41 29.93
C GLN A 701 22.00 -45.50 28.85
N ASP A 702 21.00 -46.35 28.73
CA ASP A 702 20.90 -47.43 27.74
C ASP A 702 19.93 -47.11 26.61
N ALA A 703 19.65 -45.79 26.36
CA ALA A 703 18.81 -45.39 25.26
C ALA A 703 19.44 -45.78 23.90
N ASP A 704 18.64 -46.37 23.01
CA ASP A 704 19.06 -46.66 21.66
C ASP A 704 19.49 -45.37 20.94
N ARG A 705 20.74 -45.34 20.48
CA ARG A 705 21.28 -44.16 19.75
C ARG A 705 20.55 -44.04 18.39
N LEU A 706 19.95 -42.91 18.15
CA LEU A 706 19.36 -42.63 16.83
C LEU A 706 20.50 -42.57 15.79
N THR A 707 20.32 -43.27 14.69
CA THR A 707 21.24 -43.27 13.54
C THR A 707 20.64 -42.49 12.35
N ALA A 708 21.51 -41.98 11.51
CA ALA A 708 21.25 -41.32 10.25
C ALA A 708 22.18 -41.87 9.19
N THR A 709 21.68 -42.07 7.99
CA THR A 709 22.52 -42.43 6.83
C THR A 709 23.02 -41.16 6.17
N VAL A 710 24.32 -41.04 5.97
CA VAL A 710 24.94 -39.88 5.34
C VAL A 710 24.63 -39.86 3.84
N PRO A 711 23.96 -38.84 3.31
CA PRO A 711 23.75 -38.72 1.87
C PRO A 711 25.05 -38.46 1.08
N ASP A 712 25.00 -38.66 -0.23
CA ASP A 712 26.04 -38.16 -1.13
C ASP A 712 25.76 -36.69 -1.43
N PHE A 713 26.60 -35.83 -0.89
CA PHE A 713 26.48 -34.38 -1.06
C PHE A 713 27.24 -33.85 -2.29
N ARG A 714 28.05 -34.70 -2.99
CA ARG A 714 28.88 -34.26 -4.09
C ARG A 714 28.07 -33.75 -5.27
N GLY A 715 28.52 -32.65 -5.89
CA GLY A 715 27.89 -32.02 -7.05
C GLY A 715 26.68 -31.15 -6.68
N MET A 716 26.39 -30.95 -5.39
CA MET A 716 25.26 -30.18 -4.91
C MET A 716 25.65 -28.74 -4.56
N THR A 717 24.73 -27.80 -4.71
CA THR A 717 24.87 -26.43 -4.17
C THR A 717 24.76 -26.45 -2.65
N MET A 718 25.18 -25.38 -1.99
CA MET A 718 25.13 -25.23 -0.54
C MET A 718 23.71 -25.40 0.03
N SER A 719 22.73 -24.79 -0.64
CA SER A 719 21.31 -24.92 -0.28
C SER A 719 20.81 -26.36 -0.39
N GLN A 720 21.17 -27.08 -1.46
CA GLN A 720 20.80 -28.49 -1.63
C GLN A 720 21.44 -29.38 -0.54
N VAL A 721 22.69 -29.12 -0.18
CA VAL A 721 23.41 -29.83 0.89
C VAL A 721 22.70 -29.63 2.22
N ASN A 722 22.42 -28.37 2.61
CA ASN A 722 21.75 -28.05 3.87
C ASN A 722 20.37 -28.71 3.98
N LYS A 723 19.55 -28.58 2.93
CA LYS A 723 18.21 -29.18 2.90
C LYS A 723 18.24 -30.70 3.02
N LEU A 724 19.15 -31.35 2.28
CA LEU A 724 19.28 -32.80 2.31
C LEU A 724 19.81 -33.28 3.66
N ALA A 725 20.80 -32.61 4.23
CA ALA A 725 21.37 -32.97 5.52
C ALA A 725 20.33 -32.81 6.65
N HIS A 726 19.64 -31.68 6.70
CA HIS A 726 18.61 -31.44 7.72
C HIS A 726 17.48 -32.50 7.63
N SER A 727 17.01 -32.81 6.42
CA SER A 727 16.02 -33.87 6.21
C SER A 727 16.53 -35.27 6.57
N SER A 728 17.83 -35.50 6.51
CA SER A 728 18.51 -36.74 6.91
C SER A 728 18.89 -36.76 8.42
N GLY A 729 18.63 -35.68 9.17
CA GLY A 729 18.93 -35.60 10.59
C GLY A 729 20.40 -35.34 10.91
N LEU A 730 21.13 -34.66 10.03
CA LEU A 730 22.53 -34.33 10.15
C LEU A 730 22.75 -32.83 10.23
N ASN A 731 23.80 -32.40 10.95
CA ASN A 731 24.31 -31.06 10.92
C ASN A 731 25.39 -30.93 9.83
N ILE A 732 25.52 -29.78 9.19
CA ILE A 732 26.52 -29.51 8.17
C ILE A 732 27.48 -28.43 8.64
N ARG A 733 28.78 -28.68 8.43
CA ARG A 733 29.81 -27.66 8.47
C ARG A 733 30.38 -27.50 7.05
N ILE A 734 30.43 -26.28 6.57
CA ILE A 734 30.94 -25.96 5.24
C ILE A 734 32.43 -25.65 5.37
N SER A 735 33.23 -26.24 4.47
CA SER A 735 34.66 -26.01 4.36
C SER A 735 35.04 -25.86 2.87
N GLY A 736 36.05 -25.06 2.61
CA GLY A 736 36.59 -24.86 1.26
C GLY A 736 37.50 -23.64 1.21
N ASN A 737 38.24 -23.48 0.12
CA ASN A 737 39.04 -22.27 -0.09
C ASN A 737 38.10 -21.14 -0.49
N ALA A 738 38.23 -19.98 0.16
CA ALA A 738 37.43 -18.79 -0.06
C ALA A 738 37.33 -18.47 -1.57
N LEU A 739 36.14 -18.57 -2.11
CA LEU A 739 35.88 -18.55 -3.56
C LEU A 739 35.20 -17.24 -3.89
N ASN A 740 35.96 -16.34 -4.45
CA ASN A 740 35.57 -14.97 -4.73
C ASN A 740 34.71 -14.80 -5.99
N ALA A 741 34.27 -15.85 -6.66
CA ALA A 741 33.32 -15.76 -7.78
C ALA A 741 32.87 -17.14 -8.28
N GLY A 742 31.57 -17.32 -8.46
CA GLY A 742 30.97 -18.46 -9.16
C GLY A 742 30.10 -19.35 -8.29
N GLU A 743 29.29 -20.15 -8.92
CA GLU A 743 28.44 -21.15 -8.30
C GLU A 743 29.31 -22.17 -7.56
N LEU A 744 29.08 -22.32 -6.25
CA LEU A 744 29.81 -23.27 -5.41
C LEU A 744 29.14 -24.63 -5.50
N VAL A 745 29.93 -25.67 -5.78
CA VAL A 745 29.49 -27.07 -5.73
C VAL A 745 30.35 -27.86 -4.79
N SER A 746 29.73 -28.74 -4.02
CA SER A 746 30.41 -29.68 -3.15
C SER A 746 31.19 -30.71 -3.96
N TYR A 747 32.39 -31.02 -3.53
CA TYR A 747 33.22 -32.00 -4.20
C TYR A 747 33.67 -33.17 -3.31
N ASP A 748 33.58 -32.98 -1.98
CA ASP A 748 33.97 -33.97 -0.99
C ASP A 748 33.22 -33.77 0.33
N GLN A 749 33.23 -34.78 1.20
CA GLN A 749 32.59 -34.79 2.50
C GLN A 749 33.38 -35.60 3.54
N SER A 750 33.35 -35.19 4.81
CA SER A 750 34.17 -35.79 5.88
C SER A 750 33.71 -37.19 6.33
N ILE A 751 32.51 -37.59 6.01
CA ILE A 751 31.96 -38.93 6.27
C ILE A 751 31.46 -39.46 4.91
N GLU A 752 31.81 -40.69 4.56
CA GLU A 752 31.45 -41.29 3.26
C GLU A 752 29.94 -41.41 3.08
N ALA A 753 29.47 -41.20 1.83
CA ALA A 753 28.10 -41.40 1.48
C ALA A 753 27.63 -42.86 1.72
N GLY A 754 26.47 -43.03 2.29
CA GLY A 754 25.91 -44.33 2.68
C GLY A 754 26.39 -44.84 4.05
N ALA A 755 27.35 -44.18 4.74
CA ALA A 755 27.74 -44.53 6.06
C ALA A 755 26.65 -44.23 7.08
N GLU A 756 26.46 -45.13 8.06
CA GLU A 756 25.62 -44.85 9.21
C GLU A 756 26.40 -44.06 10.27
N THR A 757 25.77 -43.01 10.78
CA THR A 757 26.33 -42.20 11.88
C THR A 757 25.23 -41.84 12.88
N GLU A 758 25.58 -41.20 14.00
CA GLU A 758 24.60 -40.74 14.98
C GLU A 758 23.77 -39.55 14.40
N TYR A 759 22.49 -39.57 14.67
CA TYR A 759 21.58 -38.46 14.34
C TYR A 759 22.02 -37.18 15.09
N GLY A 760 22.04 -36.03 14.43
CA GLY A 760 22.60 -34.79 14.95
C GLY A 760 24.11 -34.65 14.77
N ARG A 761 24.81 -35.63 14.15
CA ARG A 761 26.24 -35.56 13.84
C ARG A 761 26.52 -34.44 12.85
N THR A 762 27.61 -33.69 13.07
CA THR A 762 28.09 -32.69 12.12
C THR A 762 28.98 -33.36 11.06
N VAL A 763 28.60 -33.18 9.79
CA VAL A 763 29.37 -33.61 8.61
C VAL A 763 29.99 -32.37 7.96
N THR A 764 31.30 -32.38 7.74
CA THR A 764 31.99 -31.32 6.99
C THR A 764 31.87 -31.63 5.50
N VAL A 765 31.32 -30.72 4.72
CA VAL A 765 31.23 -30.81 3.25
C VAL A 765 32.15 -29.76 2.64
N TYR A 766 32.95 -30.18 1.66
CA TYR A 766 33.95 -29.36 1.01
C TYR A 766 33.46 -28.85 -0.34
N PHE A 767 33.54 -27.53 -0.53
CA PHE A 767 33.07 -26.85 -1.73
C PHE A 767 34.20 -26.27 -2.57
N LYS A 768 33.98 -26.18 -3.87
CA LYS A 768 34.87 -25.51 -4.83
C LYS A 768 34.03 -24.71 -5.84
N SER A 769 34.65 -23.70 -6.49
CA SER A 769 34.00 -22.95 -7.58
C SER A 769 33.76 -23.84 -8.79
N ASN A 770 32.58 -23.73 -9.39
CA ASN A 770 32.22 -24.43 -10.64
C ASN A 770 32.67 -23.67 -11.88
N THR A 771 33.45 -22.59 -11.76
CA THR A 771 34.07 -21.94 -12.92
C THR A 771 35.08 -22.89 -13.54
N GLY A 772 34.73 -23.44 -14.70
CA GLY A 772 35.62 -24.30 -15.51
C GLY A 772 36.79 -23.50 -16.10
N VAL A 773 37.75 -23.17 -15.26
CA VAL A 773 39.11 -22.82 -15.70
C VAL A 773 39.87 -24.13 -15.64
N ASN A 774 40.16 -24.70 -16.82
CA ASN A 774 41.12 -25.76 -16.93
C ASN A 774 42.47 -25.25 -16.39
N ASP A 775 42.86 -25.69 -15.20
CA ASP A 775 44.24 -25.64 -14.74
C ASP A 775 45.03 -26.61 -15.63
N TYR A 776 45.60 -26.09 -16.71
CA TYR A 776 46.81 -26.69 -17.27
C TYR A 776 47.96 -26.16 -16.42
N ALA A 777 48.32 -26.96 -15.42
CA ALA A 777 49.60 -26.86 -14.80
C ALA A 777 50.68 -27.17 -15.84
N ASP A 778 51.67 -26.32 -15.95
CA ASP A 778 53.09 -26.64 -16.13
C ASP A 778 53.91 -25.82 -15.13
#